data_ad1fc213739ed02ae5235c11d9033083
#
_entry.id   ad1fc213739ed02ae5235c11d9033083
#
_cell.length_a   1.000
_cell.length_b   1.000
_cell.length_c   1.000
_cell.angle_alpha   90.00
_cell.angle_beta   90.00
_cell.angle_gamma   90.00
#
_symmetry.space_group_name_H-M   'P 1'
#
loop_
_entity.id
_entity.type
_entity.pdbx_description
1 polymer ?
#
loop_
_entity_poly.entity_id
_entity_poly.type
_entity_poly.pdbx_seq_one_letter_code
_entity_poly.pdbx_strand_id
1 'polypeptide(L)'
;MSLSPEQEKAAFAFDKNVLLLAPAGTGKTFTVAHKVAEALKRGITPAEILCLTFTVKAQEEIKADVTAYCGETTVNVYTLHGFCYRLIKDYYSSEGVKTPFSVADEVDVGETTKRLADDMLKEKSDDPDEKTVLPEKQFSRIISEIKRRKDELGFSPYSPDGFGAAIATLLKNPDFCELFSTRKFGAKITDYNFFNLIKNRGAEFMIRYRDAFFSSDLLDFDDLIYMAKDIVFRGDADLNAYKLIILDEVQDTGKTEYEIVRKFFTHATVMLCGDENQTIYGWRGSAPEEIINDFKQNFNAEEIRLTANRRSGKFLQNAARGYLSAAFGTAAPPPETTDETDEKITILKCGDETDEARKIYDLIKNYPGDRTNICIMARSNRYLAALYNKFTQINRTLPVTERIPFFTANADYQFYKKPVVKDFLAFLRLTVNPGDAASMERVIKRRLKRVKTGLASALSDYGTAGVSVSDFLNPDVYRYGDAFYKLIKAYNEDRVVCYDLETTGADPYDDEPIQISAVKFGKGGESAEFNLFVMPDKEISAGALSTHGYDKKYIATHGGVSINEAITRFSLFSDGCVLVGHNSSQFDDIMLMKNAKKCGKEINADGFFDTLKIAKTFFKAEKNYKLSTLCEKFGVINELAHDAFADVTATEKILKILLDEYIIPSAAVRQSVIIANREAFKPLCDDVNRFKAEIERGDIRGAITDIASSYSLIKPDSPVEDRESANDLYVALRCVENTENPPDALSELLANVALSGSQMDLVIKKLKKVPLITVHQSKGCEFDEVIFAGASENEIPSYPARASGDETEEKRVFYVALTRAKRKLIITYPSKKIYGQNEYERAPSPYLDYIPDNCIE
;
A
#
# COMPACT_ATOMS: atom_id res chain seq x y z
N MET A 1 30.54 -10.33 13.23
CA MET A 1 31.07 -9.03 13.69
C MET A 1 30.60 -8.81 15.12
N SER A 2 31.44 -8.18 15.98
CA SER A 2 31.04 -7.77 17.33
C SER A 2 30.33 -6.42 17.29
N LEU A 3 29.42 -6.19 18.22
CA LEU A 3 28.79 -4.88 18.43
C LEU A 3 29.84 -3.86 18.92
N SER A 4 29.68 -2.60 18.60
CA SER A 4 30.40 -1.50 19.30
C SER A 4 29.78 -1.26 20.69
N PRO A 5 30.47 -0.57 21.60
CA PRO A 5 29.89 -0.23 22.91
C PRO A 5 28.55 0.49 22.82
N GLU A 6 28.38 1.42 21.85
CA GLU A 6 27.12 2.15 21.64
C GLU A 6 26.05 1.24 21.07
N GLN A 7 26.42 0.33 20.15
CA GLN A 7 25.50 -0.68 19.62
C GLN A 7 25.06 -1.66 20.71
N GLU A 8 25.98 -2.13 21.57
CA GLU A 8 25.65 -2.96 22.72
C GLU A 8 24.66 -2.24 23.67
N LYS A 9 24.97 -0.99 24.00
CA LYS A 9 24.12 -0.17 24.84
C LYS A 9 22.70 -0.06 24.27
N ALA A 10 22.55 0.18 22.97
CA ALA A 10 21.26 0.29 22.31
C ALA A 10 20.53 -1.07 22.22
N ALA A 11 21.24 -2.13 21.82
CA ALA A 11 20.65 -3.45 21.64
C ALA A 11 20.15 -4.08 22.94
N PHE A 12 20.83 -3.85 24.07
CA PHE A 12 20.51 -4.47 25.36
C PHE A 12 19.67 -3.60 26.31
N ALA A 13 19.34 -2.36 25.93
CA ALA A 13 18.46 -1.48 26.71
C ALA A 13 16.99 -1.95 26.61
N PHE A 14 16.44 -2.52 27.69
CA PHE A 14 15.02 -2.90 27.83
C PHE A 14 14.32 -2.24 29.01
N ASP A 15 15.05 -1.53 29.83
CA ASP A 15 14.57 -0.76 30.98
C ASP A 15 14.16 0.67 30.62
N LYS A 16 14.40 1.08 29.39
CA LYS A 16 14.13 2.44 28.89
C LYS A 16 13.96 2.44 27.37
N ASN A 17 13.34 3.50 26.89
CA ASN A 17 13.22 3.77 25.46
C ASN A 17 14.52 4.34 24.90
N VAL A 18 14.79 4.09 23.64
CA VAL A 18 16.04 4.46 22.96
C VAL A 18 15.77 5.27 21.71
N LEU A 19 16.40 6.44 21.60
CA LEU A 19 16.54 7.15 20.33
C LEU A 19 17.94 6.88 19.78
N LEU A 20 18.02 6.04 18.74
CA LEU A 20 19.26 5.67 18.09
C LEU A 20 19.53 6.58 16.89
N LEU A 21 20.42 7.53 17.02
CA LEU A 21 20.90 8.36 15.92
C LEU A 21 22.09 7.69 15.24
N ALA A 22 21.87 7.22 14.02
CA ALA A 22 22.80 6.35 13.32
C ALA A 22 23.07 6.88 11.91
N PRO A 23 24.15 7.66 11.70
CA PRO A 23 24.59 8.08 10.38
C PRO A 23 24.76 6.89 9.42
N ALA A 24 24.73 7.18 8.10
CA ALA A 24 24.89 6.15 7.09
C ALA A 24 26.15 5.28 7.33
N GLY A 25 26.00 3.96 7.26
CA GLY A 25 27.12 3.02 7.39
C GLY A 25 27.55 2.67 8.81
N THR A 26 26.87 3.16 9.84
CA THR A 26 27.20 2.86 11.25
C THR A 26 26.57 1.57 11.79
N GLY A 27 25.86 0.80 10.96
CA GLY A 27 25.34 -0.50 11.35
C GLY A 27 23.99 -0.43 12.10
N LYS A 28 23.12 0.49 11.75
CA LYS A 28 21.78 0.65 12.28
C LYS A 28 20.98 -0.67 12.23
N THR A 29 20.79 -1.25 11.03
CA THR A 29 20.04 -2.51 10.83
C THR A 29 20.63 -3.67 11.61
N PHE A 30 21.97 -3.75 11.68
CA PHE A 30 22.67 -4.72 12.50
C PHE A 30 22.33 -4.58 14.00
N THR A 31 22.24 -3.35 14.52
CA THR A 31 21.86 -3.07 15.92
C THR A 31 20.40 -3.48 16.17
N VAL A 32 19.50 -3.18 15.22
CA VAL A 32 18.08 -3.58 15.27
C VAL A 32 17.94 -5.10 15.35
N ALA A 33 18.63 -5.85 14.49
CA ALA A 33 18.58 -7.32 14.50
C ALA A 33 19.06 -7.90 15.83
N HIS A 34 20.11 -7.33 16.43
CA HIS A 34 20.59 -7.78 17.76
C HIS A 34 19.60 -7.43 18.88
N LYS A 35 18.90 -6.31 18.81
CA LYS A 35 17.84 -5.98 19.77
C LYS A 35 16.69 -6.95 19.70
N VAL A 36 16.26 -7.32 18.48
CA VAL A 36 15.24 -8.37 18.27
C VAL A 36 15.72 -9.72 18.83
N ALA A 37 16.97 -10.11 18.54
CA ALA A 37 17.54 -11.35 19.06
C ALA A 37 17.58 -11.39 20.60
N GLU A 38 17.91 -10.27 21.22
CA GLU A 38 17.93 -10.17 22.68
C GLU A 38 16.51 -10.20 23.26
N ALA A 39 15.52 -9.60 22.60
CA ALA A 39 14.12 -9.66 23.00
C ALA A 39 13.60 -11.09 23.03
N LEU A 40 13.88 -11.86 22.00
CA LEU A 40 13.52 -13.30 21.91
C LEU A 40 14.19 -14.11 23.01
N LYS A 41 15.46 -13.87 23.33
CA LYS A 41 16.17 -14.51 24.46
C LYS A 41 15.55 -14.18 25.82
N ARG A 42 14.97 -13.00 25.96
CA ARG A 42 14.25 -12.58 27.19
C ARG A 42 12.83 -13.13 27.28
N GLY A 43 12.39 -13.92 26.31
CA GLY A 43 11.09 -14.55 26.31
C GLY A 43 9.95 -13.70 25.71
N ILE A 44 10.26 -12.60 25.03
CA ILE A 44 9.27 -11.88 24.22
C ILE A 44 9.01 -12.71 22.98
N THR A 45 7.75 -13.03 22.72
CA THR A 45 7.39 -13.87 21.57
C THR A 45 7.52 -13.11 20.25
N PRO A 46 7.76 -13.79 19.10
CA PRO A 46 7.84 -13.13 17.81
C PRO A 46 6.62 -12.25 17.48
N ALA A 47 5.42 -12.67 17.88
CA ALA A 47 4.17 -11.93 17.67
C ALA A 47 4.12 -10.60 18.46
N GLU A 48 4.81 -10.52 19.61
CA GLU A 48 4.87 -9.33 20.46
C GLU A 48 5.97 -8.32 20.05
N ILE A 49 6.68 -8.59 18.94
CA ILE A 49 7.73 -7.72 18.40
C ILE A 49 7.23 -7.08 17.12
N LEU A 50 7.29 -5.75 17.03
CA LEU A 50 6.94 -4.97 15.86
C LEU A 50 8.14 -4.15 15.39
N CYS A 51 8.61 -4.40 14.16
CA CYS A 51 9.61 -3.61 13.48
C CYS A 51 8.98 -2.88 12.30
N LEU A 52 9.06 -1.57 12.29
CA LEU A 52 8.52 -0.71 11.24
C LEU A 52 9.65 0.01 10.52
N THR A 53 9.54 0.12 9.21
CA THR A 53 10.51 0.82 8.37
C THR A 53 9.81 1.56 7.23
N PHE A 54 10.57 2.37 6.48
CA PHE A 54 10.00 3.16 5.40
C PHE A 54 9.94 2.41 4.05
N THR A 55 10.88 1.47 3.81
CA THR A 55 10.99 0.80 2.51
C THR A 55 10.88 -0.71 2.64
N VAL A 56 10.36 -1.37 1.60
CA VAL A 56 10.28 -2.84 1.55
C VAL A 56 11.68 -3.47 1.55
N LYS A 57 12.68 -2.79 0.97
CA LYS A 57 14.07 -3.26 1.03
C LYS A 57 14.58 -3.32 2.48
N ALA A 58 14.39 -2.23 3.24
CA ALA A 58 14.78 -2.22 4.65
C ALA A 58 14.02 -3.30 5.45
N GLN A 59 12.76 -3.55 5.11
CA GLN A 59 11.97 -4.65 5.67
C GLN A 59 12.62 -6.01 5.37
N GLU A 60 13.04 -6.26 4.13
CA GLU A 60 13.70 -7.51 3.73
C GLU A 60 15.08 -7.65 4.39
N GLU A 61 15.85 -6.57 4.49
CA GLU A 61 17.15 -6.55 5.17
C GLU A 61 17.00 -6.85 6.66
N ILE A 62 16.06 -6.22 7.36
CA ILE A 62 15.77 -6.51 8.77
C ILE A 62 15.36 -7.99 8.94
N LYS A 63 14.46 -8.51 8.09
CA LYS A 63 14.05 -9.92 8.13
C LYS A 63 15.23 -10.86 7.92
N ALA A 64 16.08 -10.58 6.94
CA ALA A 64 17.26 -11.41 6.64
C ALA A 64 18.26 -11.40 7.80
N ASP A 65 18.54 -10.25 8.38
CA ASP A 65 19.46 -10.11 9.52
C ASP A 65 18.88 -10.80 10.77
N VAL A 66 17.59 -10.63 11.06
CA VAL A 66 16.91 -11.32 12.16
C VAL A 66 16.99 -12.83 11.96
N THR A 67 16.70 -13.34 10.76
CA THR A 67 16.80 -14.76 10.45
C THR A 67 18.23 -15.29 10.61
N ALA A 68 19.23 -14.51 10.21
CA ALA A 68 20.63 -14.89 10.33
C ALA A 68 21.09 -15.05 11.80
N TYR A 69 20.50 -14.27 12.74
CA TYR A 69 20.87 -14.30 14.15
C TYR A 69 19.97 -15.18 15.02
N CYS A 70 18.69 -15.31 14.65
CA CYS A 70 17.68 -15.98 15.48
C CYS A 70 17.22 -17.31 14.90
N GLY A 71 17.62 -17.66 13.68
CA GLY A 71 17.01 -18.72 12.89
C GLY A 71 15.68 -18.29 12.27
N GLU A 72 14.95 -19.22 11.69
CA GLU A 72 13.62 -18.93 11.15
C GLU A 72 12.67 -18.48 12.27
N THR A 73 12.14 -17.26 12.13
CA THR A 73 11.22 -16.65 13.09
C THR A 73 10.20 -15.77 12.37
N THR A 74 9.00 -15.68 12.91
CA THR A 74 7.85 -14.93 12.35
C THR A 74 7.67 -13.55 12.99
N VAL A 75 8.76 -12.83 13.27
CA VAL A 75 8.69 -11.46 13.80
C VAL A 75 7.94 -10.55 12.85
N ASN A 76 7.09 -9.66 13.41
CA ASN A 76 6.34 -8.68 12.64
C ASN A 76 7.27 -7.57 12.11
N VAL A 77 7.60 -7.61 10.84
CA VAL A 77 8.39 -6.58 10.16
C VAL A 77 7.59 -6.04 8.99
N TYR A 78 7.20 -4.78 9.05
CA TYR A 78 6.36 -4.13 8.03
C TYR A 78 6.94 -2.78 7.60
N THR A 79 6.54 -2.32 6.41
CA THR A 79 6.57 -0.88 6.12
C THR A 79 5.44 -0.18 6.89
N LEU A 80 5.52 1.14 7.09
CA LEU A 80 4.44 1.89 7.77
C LEU A 80 3.08 1.70 7.09
N HIS A 81 3.03 1.79 5.76
CA HIS A 81 1.79 1.52 5.01
C HIS A 81 1.38 0.04 5.08
N GLY A 82 2.34 -0.89 5.07
CA GLY A 82 2.08 -2.31 5.27
C GLY A 82 1.48 -2.60 6.65
N PHE A 83 1.90 -1.88 7.68
CA PHE A 83 1.31 -1.96 9.01
C PHE A 83 -0.12 -1.40 9.04
N CYS A 84 -0.36 -0.25 8.38
CA CYS A 84 -1.72 0.27 8.22
C CYS A 84 -2.63 -0.72 7.48
N TYR A 85 -2.14 -1.33 6.39
CA TYR A 85 -2.86 -2.39 5.69
C TYR A 85 -3.19 -3.57 6.62
N ARG A 86 -2.25 -4.00 7.45
CA ARG A 86 -2.45 -5.08 8.43
C ARG A 86 -3.50 -4.72 9.47
N LEU A 87 -3.44 -3.50 10.04
CA LEU A 87 -4.44 -3.01 10.98
C LEU A 87 -5.85 -3.02 10.37
N ILE A 88 -6.00 -2.56 9.12
CA ILE A 88 -7.29 -2.61 8.43
C ILE A 88 -7.72 -4.05 8.22
N LYS A 89 -6.82 -4.95 7.82
CA LYS A 89 -7.12 -6.37 7.62
C LYS A 89 -7.60 -7.03 8.91
N ASP A 90 -6.99 -6.72 10.04
CA ASP A 90 -7.30 -7.32 11.34
C ASP A 90 -8.55 -6.72 11.99
N TYR A 91 -8.81 -5.42 11.75
CA TYR A 91 -9.91 -4.67 12.38
C TYR A 91 -10.92 -4.09 11.38
N TYR A 92 -11.02 -4.64 10.19
CA TYR A 92 -11.85 -4.14 9.08
C TYR A 92 -13.34 -4.05 9.40
N SER A 93 -13.84 -4.91 10.28
CA SER A 93 -15.26 -4.94 10.64
C SER A 93 -15.76 -3.61 11.19
N SER A 94 -14.89 -2.88 11.91
CA SER A 94 -15.22 -1.56 12.44
C SER A 94 -15.39 -0.50 11.35
N GLU A 95 -14.76 -0.66 10.18
CA GLU A 95 -14.79 0.29 9.06
C GLU A 95 -15.77 -0.09 7.94
N GLY A 96 -16.33 -1.27 7.98
CA GLY A 96 -17.18 -1.78 6.90
C GLY A 96 -16.43 -2.02 5.59
N VAL A 97 -15.11 -2.15 5.65
CA VAL A 97 -14.27 -2.58 4.52
C VAL A 97 -14.23 -4.10 4.51
N LYS A 98 -14.35 -4.67 3.32
CA LYS A 98 -14.29 -6.11 3.14
C LYS A 98 -12.85 -6.57 2.87
N THR A 99 -12.44 -7.66 3.46
CA THR A 99 -11.22 -8.36 3.07
C THR A 99 -11.55 -9.58 2.18
N PRO A 100 -10.75 -9.90 1.16
CA PRO A 100 -9.62 -9.09 0.72
C PRO A 100 -10.07 -7.82 0.02
N PHE A 101 -9.39 -6.72 0.30
CA PHE A 101 -9.56 -5.45 -0.42
C PHE A 101 -8.33 -5.19 -1.30
N SER A 102 -8.52 -4.40 -2.35
CA SER A 102 -7.43 -4.00 -3.24
C SER A 102 -6.87 -2.64 -2.84
N VAL A 103 -5.58 -2.43 -3.11
CA VAL A 103 -4.93 -1.13 -2.95
C VAL A 103 -4.68 -0.51 -4.32
N ALA A 104 -5.19 0.70 -4.52
CA ALA A 104 -5.01 1.48 -5.73
C ALA A 104 -3.68 2.23 -5.69
N ASP A 105 -2.88 2.09 -6.73
CA ASP A 105 -1.67 2.89 -6.86
C ASP A 105 -1.98 4.28 -7.47
N GLU A 106 -0.95 5.13 -7.56
CA GLU A 106 -1.05 6.50 -8.07
C GLU A 106 -1.64 6.58 -9.50
N VAL A 107 -1.46 5.54 -10.31
CA VAL A 107 -2.02 5.47 -11.67
C VAL A 107 -3.50 5.16 -11.61
N ASP A 108 -3.91 4.18 -10.81
CA ASP A 108 -5.31 3.80 -10.63
C ASP A 108 -6.13 4.98 -10.07
N VAL A 109 -5.56 5.71 -9.09
CA VAL A 109 -6.14 6.94 -8.53
C VAL A 109 -6.28 8.02 -9.62
N GLY A 110 -5.22 8.26 -10.38
CA GLY A 110 -5.20 9.28 -11.43
C GLY A 110 -6.20 8.98 -12.56
N GLU A 111 -6.23 7.75 -13.06
CA GLU A 111 -7.17 7.31 -14.11
C GLU A 111 -8.63 7.43 -13.64
N THR A 112 -8.93 6.98 -12.42
CA THR A 112 -10.28 7.07 -11.84
C THR A 112 -10.72 8.50 -11.62
N THR A 113 -9.85 9.33 -11.04
CA THR A 113 -10.11 10.76 -10.80
C THR A 113 -10.40 11.50 -12.10
N LYS A 114 -9.56 11.28 -13.12
CA LYS A 114 -9.74 11.89 -14.44
C LYS A 114 -11.06 11.50 -15.07
N ARG A 115 -11.41 10.22 -15.04
CA ARG A 115 -12.67 9.72 -15.58
C ARG A 115 -13.88 10.39 -14.89
N LEU A 116 -13.90 10.38 -13.56
CA LEU A 116 -14.98 11.01 -12.79
C LEU A 116 -15.12 12.51 -13.10
N ALA A 117 -13.99 13.20 -13.24
CA ALA A 117 -13.98 14.61 -13.60
C ALA A 117 -14.55 14.84 -15.02
N ASP A 118 -14.08 14.06 -16.01
CA ASP A 118 -14.56 14.16 -17.39
C ASP A 118 -16.07 13.82 -17.49
N ASP A 119 -16.57 12.83 -16.73
CA ASP A 119 -17.99 12.47 -16.69
C ASP A 119 -18.82 13.59 -16.06
N MET A 120 -18.38 14.17 -14.94
CA MET A 120 -19.08 15.28 -14.27
C MET A 120 -19.07 16.58 -15.08
N LEU A 121 -18.04 16.81 -15.92
CA LEU A 121 -18.01 17.96 -16.83
C LEU A 121 -19.07 17.79 -17.93
N LYS A 122 -19.18 16.61 -18.54
CA LYS A 122 -20.19 16.32 -19.57
C LYS A 122 -21.64 16.41 -19.08
N GLU A 123 -21.92 16.16 -17.80
CA GLU A 123 -23.28 16.29 -17.24
C GLU A 123 -23.89 17.69 -17.40
N LYS A 124 -23.08 18.73 -17.56
CA LYS A 124 -23.54 20.14 -17.60
C LYS A 124 -23.12 20.90 -18.85
N SER A 125 -22.38 20.26 -19.75
CA SER A 125 -21.85 20.91 -20.95
C SER A 125 -22.53 20.38 -22.20
N ASP A 126 -22.94 21.29 -23.08
CA ASP A 126 -23.34 20.95 -24.44
C ASP A 126 -22.11 20.69 -25.35
N ASP A 127 -20.90 20.90 -24.82
CA ASP A 127 -19.64 20.61 -25.53
C ASP A 127 -19.11 19.22 -25.20
N PRO A 128 -19.17 18.26 -26.16
CA PRO A 128 -18.70 16.90 -25.94
C PRO A 128 -17.17 16.79 -25.80
N ASP A 129 -16.42 17.87 -26.08
CA ASP A 129 -14.96 17.92 -26.00
C ASP A 129 -14.44 18.56 -24.70
N GLU A 130 -15.32 18.97 -23.81
CA GLU A 130 -14.91 19.48 -22.50
C GLU A 130 -14.32 18.37 -21.64
N LYS A 131 -13.00 18.44 -21.45
CA LYS A 131 -12.19 17.43 -20.72
C LYS A 131 -11.13 18.09 -19.87
N THR A 132 -10.64 17.34 -18.89
CA THR A 132 -9.48 17.71 -18.11
C THR A 132 -8.18 17.47 -18.90
N VAL A 133 -7.16 18.32 -18.63
CA VAL A 133 -5.85 18.27 -19.31
C VAL A 133 -4.68 17.95 -18.38
N LEU A 134 -4.93 17.82 -17.08
CA LEU A 134 -3.90 17.52 -16.11
C LEU A 134 -3.31 16.11 -16.30
N PRO A 135 -2.02 15.93 -16.01
CA PRO A 135 -1.42 14.59 -15.87
C PRO A 135 -2.00 13.82 -14.67
N GLU A 136 -2.13 12.52 -14.79
CA GLU A 136 -2.69 11.61 -13.76
C GLU A 136 -2.10 11.82 -12.37
N LYS A 137 -0.78 12.00 -12.29
CA LYS A 137 -0.07 12.27 -11.03
C LYS A 137 -0.54 13.53 -10.29
N GLN A 138 -0.99 14.56 -10.99
CA GLN A 138 -1.49 15.79 -10.36
C GLN A 138 -2.86 15.58 -9.73
N PHE A 139 -3.71 14.73 -10.32
CA PHE A 139 -4.98 14.37 -9.71
C PHE A 139 -4.78 13.71 -8.34
N SER A 140 -3.89 12.72 -8.25
CA SER A 140 -3.58 12.05 -6.96
C SER A 140 -3.15 13.06 -5.90
N ARG A 141 -2.27 14.01 -6.24
CA ARG A 141 -1.82 15.04 -5.31
C ARG A 141 -2.96 15.95 -4.83
N ILE A 142 -3.87 16.35 -5.72
CA ILE A 142 -5.02 17.18 -5.35
C ILE A 142 -5.94 16.42 -4.39
N ILE A 143 -6.20 15.14 -4.65
CA ILE A 143 -7.00 14.27 -3.78
C ILE A 143 -6.36 14.16 -2.39
N SER A 144 -5.06 13.84 -2.33
CA SER A 144 -4.31 13.72 -1.07
C SER A 144 -4.35 15.02 -0.25
N GLU A 145 -4.18 16.19 -0.88
CA GLU A 145 -4.27 17.50 -0.20
C GLU A 145 -5.66 17.75 0.37
N ILE A 146 -6.72 17.37 -0.36
CA ILE A 146 -8.10 17.53 0.14
C ILE A 146 -8.34 16.61 1.35
N LYS A 147 -7.93 15.36 1.28
CA LYS A 147 -8.04 14.40 2.38
C LYS A 147 -7.24 14.85 3.62
N ARG A 148 -6.01 15.27 3.42
CA ARG A 148 -5.15 15.79 4.49
C ARG A 148 -5.79 17.00 5.18
N ARG A 149 -6.26 17.99 4.41
CA ARG A 149 -6.93 19.18 4.97
C ARG A 149 -8.19 18.82 5.72
N LYS A 150 -8.92 17.82 5.25
CA LYS A 150 -10.13 17.34 5.92
C LYS A 150 -9.82 16.73 7.28
N ASP A 151 -8.76 15.91 7.39
CA ASP A 151 -8.28 15.35 8.66
C ASP A 151 -7.86 16.46 9.65
N GLU A 152 -7.10 17.46 9.16
CA GLU A 152 -6.69 18.64 9.96
C GLU A 152 -7.89 19.44 10.51
N LEU A 153 -9.03 19.40 9.85
CA LEU A 153 -10.28 20.02 10.30
C LEU A 153 -11.10 19.12 11.25
N GLY A 154 -10.60 17.94 11.58
CA GLY A 154 -11.25 17.00 12.50
C GLY A 154 -12.35 16.14 11.87
N PHE A 155 -12.39 16.04 10.54
CA PHE A 155 -13.31 15.13 9.85
C PHE A 155 -12.57 13.88 9.39
N SER A 156 -13.23 12.72 9.47
CA SER A 156 -12.66 11.50 8.86
C SER A 156 -12.53 11.67 7.34
N PRO A 157 -11.32 11.51 6.77
CA PRO A 157 -11.06 11.76 5.35
C PRO A 157 -11.90 10.94 4.37
N TYR A 158 -12.33 9.76 4.76
CA TYR A 158 -13.15 8.89 3.91
C TYR A 158 -14.67 8.96 4.21
N SER A 159 -15.12 9.75 5.18
CA SER A 159 -16.54 10.03 5.38
C SER A 159 -17.07 11.04 4.34
N PRO A 160 -18.37 11.13 4.06
CA PRO A 160 -18.90 12.15 3.14
C PRO A 160 -18.81 13.58 3.66
N ASP A 161 -18.74 13.76 4.99
CA ASP A 161 -18.80 15.05 5.64
C ASP A 161 -17.48 15.83 5.52
N GLY A 162 -17.56 17.17 5.55
CA GLY A 162 -16.39 18.05 5.68
C GLY A 162 -15.61 18.37 4.38
N PHE A 163 -15.88 17.72 3.25
CA PHE A 163 -15.16 17.99 1.99
C PHE A 163 -15.30 19.45 1.53
N GLY A 164 -16.50 20.02 1.64
CA GLY A 164 -16.74 21.42 1.28
C GLY A 164 -15.88 22.40 2.10
N ALA A 165 -15.76 22.19 3.41
CA ALA A 165 -14.94 23.03 4.28
C ALA A 165 -13.44 22.89 3.97
N ALA A 166 -12.95 21.68 3.72
CA ALA A 166 -11.57 21.42 3.34
C ALA A 166 -11.20 22.12 2.02
N ILE A 167 -12.03 21.96 1.00
CA ILE A 167 -11.83 22.59 -0.33
C ILE A 167 -11.89 24.12 -0.22
N ALA A 168 -12.87 24.68 0.49
CA ALA A 168 -12.99 26.11 0.68
C ALA A 168 -11.76 26.73 1.38
N THR A 169 -11.13 25.98 2.27
CA THR A 169 -9.89 26.40 2.93
C THR A 169 -8.69 26.32 1.97
N LEU A 170 -8.57 25.22 1.21
CA LEU A 170 -7.47 25.00 0.27
C LEU A 170 -7.48 25.98 -0.90
N LEU A 171 -8.64 26.37 -1.41
CA LEU A 171 -8.77 27.33 -2.51
C LEU A 171 -8.25 28.74 -2.16
N LYS A 172 -7.99 29.03 -0.87
CA LYS A 172 -7.32 30.25 -0.40
C LYS A 172 -5.79 30.12 -0.42
N ASN A 173 -5.26 28.91 -0.60
CA ASN A 173 -3.82 28.63 -0.63
C ASN A 173 -3.32 28.69 -2.08
N PRO A 174 -2.39 29.61 -2.44
CA PRO A 174 -1.83 29.72 -3.79
C PRO A 174 -1.15 28.43 -4.24
N ASP A 175 -0.43 27.72 -3.35
CA ASP A 175 0.29 26.49 -3.68
C ASP A 175 -0.66 25.36 -4.07
N PHE A 176 -1.81 25.24 -3.41
CA PHE A 176 -2.85 24.31 -3.82
C PHE A 176 -3.43 24.68 -5.18
N CYS A 177 -3.70 25.96 -5.43
CA CYS A 177 -4.21 26.42 -6.73
C CYS A 177 -3.20 26.16 -7.87
N GLU A 178 -1.89 26.18 -7.57
CA GLU A 178 -0.84 25.88 -8.56
C GLU A 178 -0.88 24.39 -8.99
N LEU A 179 -1.41 23.47 -8.19
CA LEU A 179 -1.58 22.07 -8.57
C LEU A 179 -2.49 21.86 -9.79
N PHE A 180 -3.36 22.82 -10.11
CA PHE A 180 -4.21 22.77 -11.30
C PHE A 180 -3.51 23.23 -12.59
N SER A 181 -2.20 23.46 -12.53
CA SER A 181 -1.40 23.88 -13.66
C SER A 181 -0.30 22.87 -13.98
N THR A 182 0.00 22.73 -15.27
CA THR A 182 1.12 21.90 -15.76
C THR A 182 1.95 22.70 -16.77
N ARG A 183 3.17 22.23 -17.05
CA ARG A 183 4.01 22.83 -18.09
C ARG A 183 4.13 21.89 -19.29
N LYS A 184 3.74 22.38 -20.47
CA LYS A 184 3.85 21.63 -21.72
C LYS A 184 4.60 22.49 -22.74
N PHE A 185 5.67 21.98 -23.31
CA PHE A 185 6.55 22.72 -24.24
C PHE A 185 7.06 24.06 -23.67
N GLY A 186 7.30 24.12 -22.34
CA GLY A 186 7.78 25.34 -21.68
C GLY A 186 6.69 26.35 -21.27
N ALA A 187 5.48 26.23 -21.77
CA ALA A 187 4.34 27.06 -21.39
C ALA A 187 3.58 26.47 -20.19
N LYS A 188 3.12 27.34 -19.28
CA LYS A 188 2.21 26.97 -18.20
C LYS A 188 0.80 26.84 -18.78
N ILE A 189 0.16 25.70 -18.54
CA ILE A 189 -1.23 25.42 -18.90
C ILE A 189 -1.99 25.16 -17.62
N THR A 190 -3.03 25.95 -17.36
CA THR A 190 -3.94 25.75 -16.22
C THR A 190 -5.19 25.01 -16.69
N ASP A 191 -5.56 23.94 -15.98
CA ASP A 191 -6.80 23.23 -16.22
C ASP A 191 -7.97 23.94 -15.53
N TYR A 192 -8.52 24.93 -16.21
CA TYR A 192 -9.66 25.68 -15.69
C TYR A 192 -10.92 24.83 -15.54
N ASN A 193 -11.10 23.79 -16.36
CA ASN A 193 -12.27 22.90 -16.29
C ASN A 193 -12.27 22.15 -14.96
N PHE A 194 -11.16 21.48 -14.64
CA PHE A 194 -11.06 20.75 -13.38
C PHE A 194 -11.00 21.71 -12.17
N PHE A 195 -10.30 22.85 -12.27
CA PHE A 195 -10.30 23.86 -11.21
C PHE A 195 -11.73 24.34 -10.88
N ASN A 196 -12.52 24.69 -11.89
CA ASN A 196 -13.89 25.14 -11.71
C ASN A 196 -14.80 24.01 -11.19
N LEU A 197 -14.60 22.77 -11.62
CA LEU A 197 -15.30 21.61 -11.09
C LEU A 197 -15.06 21.48 -9.59
N ILE A 198 -13.80 21.49 -9.14
CA ILE A 198 -13.47 21.40 -7.71
C ILE A 198 -14.00 22.60 -6.93
N LYS A 199 -13.90 23.81 -7.48
CA LYS A 199 -14.42 25.02 -6.84
C LYS A 199 -15.94 25.00 -6.63
N ASN A 200 -16.69 24.53 -7.61
CA ASN A 200 -18.17 24.65 -7.61
C ASN A 200 -18.88 23.37 -7.16
N ARG A 201 -18.28 22.19 -7.40
CA ARG A 201 -18.85 20.85 -7.10
C ARG A 201 -17.86 19.93 -6.41
N GLY A 202 -16.82 20.47 -5.79
CA GLY A 202 -15.74 19.66 -5.26
C GLY A 202 -16.17 18.70 -4.15
N ALA A 203 -17.13 19.08 -3.30
CA ALA A 203 -17.65 18.16 -2.29
C ALA A 203 -18.38 16.97 -2.94
N GLU A 204 -19.23 17.23 -3.93
CA GLU A 204 -19.90 16.17 -4.71
C GLU A 204 -18.90 15.29 -5.45
N PHE A 205 -17.88 15.89 -6.05
CA PHE A 205 -16.81 15.15 -6.73
C PHE A 205 -16.09 14.20 -5.76
N MET A 206 -15.71 14.66 -4.58
CA MET A 206 -15.02 13.85 -3.57
C MET A 206 -15.91 12.74 -3.00
N ILE A 207 -17.21 12.97 -2.87
CA ILE A 207 -18.16 11.93 -2.48
C ILE A 207 -18.23 10.84 -3.57
N ARG A 208 -18.36 11.22 -4.84
CA ARG A 208 -18.35 10.26 -5.96
C ARG A 208 -17.02 9.51 -6.08
N TYR A 209 -15.89 10.19 -5.83
CA TYR A 209 -14.58 9.56 -5.76
C TYR A 209 -14.53 8.49 -4.67
N ARG A 210 -14.88 8.88 -3.44
CA ARG A 210 -14.95 7.96 -2.31
C ARG A 210 -15.85 6.75 -2.63
N ASP A 211 -17.04 6.99 -3.15
CA ASP A 211 -18.00 5.92 -3.44
C ASP A 211 -17.50 4.98 -4.53
N ALA A 212 -16.79 5.47 -5.54
CA ALA A 212 -16.19 4.65 -6.57
C ALA A 212 -15.13 3.69 -6.00
N PHE A 213 -14.35 4.13 -5.02
CA PHE A 213 -13.35 3.30 -4.35
C PHE A 213 -13.99 2.37 -3.32
N PHE A 214 -14.74 2.93 -2.40
CA PHE A 214 -15.28 2.22 -1.24
C PHE A 214 -16.30 1.12 -1.63
N SER A 215 -17.15 1.38 -2.63
CA SER A 215 -18.10 0.38 -3.13
C SER A 215 -17.43 -0.80 -3.85
N SER A 216 -16.18 -0.66 -4.21
CA SER A 216 -15.38 -1.66 -4.92
C SER A 216 -14.39 -2.40 -4.01
N ASP A 217 -14.45 -2.16 -2.69
CA ASP A 217 -13.45 -2.60 -1.72
C ASP A 217 -12.01 -2.27 -2.21
N LEU A 218 -11.83 -1.04 -2.70
CA LEU A 218 -10.59 -0.49 -3.19
C LEU A 218 -10.23 0.72 -2.32
N LEU A 219 -9.00 0.77 -1.83
CA LEU A 219 -8.48 1.85 -0.99
C LEU A 219 -7.27 2.50 -1.66
N ASP A 220 -7.15 3.81 -1.59
CA ASP A 220 -5.90 4.49 -1.95
C ASP A 220 -4.93 4.57 -0.74
N PHE A 221 -3.74 5.13 -0.95
CA PHE A 221 -2.73 5.18 0.11
C PHE A 221 -3.14 6.04 1.31
N ASP A 222 -3.83 7.14 1.05
CA ASP A 222 -4.31 8.00 2.13
C ASP A 222 -5.41 7.30 2.94
N ASP A 223 -6.30 6.55 2.27
CA ASP A 223 -7.34 5.78 2.95
C ASP A 223 -6.73 4.76 3.91
N LEU A 224 -5.63 4.09 3.54
CA LEU A 224 -4.94 3.15 4.44
C LEU A 224 -4.48 3.82 5.73
N ILE A 225 -3.84 4.99 5.61
CA ILE A 225 -3.32 5.72 6.78
C ILE A 225 -4.48 6.22 7.66
N TYR A 226 -5.47 6.85 7.06
CA TYR A 226 -6.55 7.47 7.84
C TYR A 226 -7.51 6.45 8.46
N MET A 227 -7.79 5.33 7.76
CA MET A 227 -8.59 4.24 8.35
C MET A 227 -7.85 3.56 9.50
N ALA A 228 -6.55 3.30 9.35
CA ALA A 228 -5.74 2.78 10.45
C ALA A 228 -5.70 3.75 11.64
N LYS A 229 -5.61 5.07 11.39
CA LYS A 229 -5.71 6.10 12.43
C LYS A 229 -7.05 6.00 13.17
N ASP A 230 -8.15 5.93 12.45
CA ASP A 230 -9.48 5.86 13.07
C ASP A 230 -9.67 4.58 13.89
N ILE A 231 -9.23 3.42 13.41
CA ILE A 231 -9.24 2.14 14.13
C ILE A 231 -8.49 2.28 15.48
N VAL A 232 -7.26 2.82 15.42
CA VAL A 232 -6.40 2.95 16.61
C VAL A 232 -6.94 3.99 17.58
N PHE A 233 -7.45 5.13 17.10
CA PHE A 233 -7.91 6.22 17.97
C PHE A 233 -9.29 5.97 18.59
N ARG A 234 -10.11 5.11 18.00
CA ARG A 234 -11.36 4.65 18.63
C ARG A 234 -11.12 3.55 19.66
N GLY A 235 -9.94 2.94 19.70
CA GLY A 235 -9.63 1.86 20.61
C GLY A 235 -10.09 0.48 20.10
N ASP A 236 -10.35 0.35 18.80
CA ASP A 236 -10.72 -0.94 18.20
C ASP A 236 -9.49 -1.88 18.14
N ALA A 237 -8.26 -1.33 18.03
CA ALA A 237 -7.03 -2.10 18.02
C ALA A 237 -6.52 -2.44 19.43
N ASP A 238 -5.95 -3.64 19.60
CA ASP A 238 -5.25 -4.01 20.84
C ASP A 238 -3.93 -3.24 20.96
N LEU A 239 -3.93 -2.17 21.76
CA LEU A 239 -2.75 -1.33 21.99
C LEU A 239 -1.66 -2.01 22.82
N ASN A 240 -1.94 -3.17 23.45
CA ASN A 240 -1.00 -3.95 24.25
C ASN A 240 -0.39 -5.13 23.49
N ALA A 241 -0.71 -5.28 22.19
CA ALA A 241 -0.25 -6.39 21.37
C ALA A 241 1.28 -6.53 21.30
N TYR A 242 2.02 -5.41 21.48
CA TYR A 242 3.47 -5.40 21.29
C TYR A 242 4.21 -5.03 22.58
N LYS A 243 5.27 -5.79 22.90
CA LYS A 243 6.20 -5.53 24.01
C LYS A 243 7.50 -4.85 23.56
N LEU A 244 7.87 -5.02 22.29
CA LEU A 244 8.98 -4.32 21.67
C LEU A 244 8.53 -3.70 20.35
N ILE A 245 8.77 -2.38 20.22
CA ILE A 245 8.49 -1.64 18.98
C ILE A 245 9.77 -0.98 18.52
N ILE A 246 10.13 -1.22 17.26
CA ILE A 246 11.25 -0.58 16.59
C ILE A 246 10.71 0.19 15.38
N LEU A 247 10.93 1.51 15.34
CA LEU A 247 10.60 2.35 14.20
C LEU A 247 11.90 2.84 13.57
N ASP A 248 12.20 2.30 12.40
CA ASP A 248 13.38 2.66 11.62
C ASP A 248 13.07 3.75 10.59
N GLU A 249 14.09 4.49 10.15
CA GLU A 249 13.99 5.62 9.24
C GLU A 249 13.02 6.72 9.74
N VAL A 250 13.09 7.04 11.04
CA VAL A 250 12.19 8.02 11.68
C VAL A 250 12.19 9.39 10.97
N GLN A 251 13.28 9.75 10.30
CA GLN A 251 13.38 11.01 9.54
C GLN A 251 12.46 11.07 8.31
N ASP A 252 11.93 9.93 7.86
CA ASP A 252 11.03 9.85 6.70
C ASP A 252 9.56 9.61 7.10
N THR A 253 9.34 9.40 8.40
CA THR A 253 8.01 9.13 8.96
C THR A 253 7.16 10.41 8.94
N GLY A 254 5.94 10.31 8.43
CA GLY A 254 4.96 11.38 8.47
C GLY A 254 4.31 11.50 9.86
N LYS A 255 3.74 12.67 10.13
CA LYS A 255 3.10 12.96 11.42
C LYS A 255 1.95 11.99 11.73
N THR A 256 1.08 11.73 10.75
CA THR A 256 -0.08 10.85 10.94
C THR A 256 0.34 9.41 11.18
N GLU A 257 1.33 8.90 10.44
CA GLU A 257 1.87 7.56 10.65
C GLU A 257 2.50 7.43 12.06
N TYR A 258 3.24 8.45 12.49
CA TYR A 258 3.79 8.47 13.85
C TYR A 258 2.68 8.49 14.90
N GLU A 259 1.64 9.29 14.74
CA GLU A 259 0.49 9.35 15.65
C GLU A 259 -0.18 7.98 15.83
N ILE A 260 -0.29 7.18 14.76
CA ILE A 260 -0.81 5.81 14.82
C ILE A 260 0.10 4.92 15.67
N VAL A 261 1.39 4.86 15.33
CA VAL A 261 2.35 3.97 16.00
C VAL A 261 2.56 4.36 17.46
N ARG A 262 2.59 5.66 17.75
CA ARG A 262 2.74 6.23 19.09
C ARG A 262 1.72 5.73 20.10
N LYS A 263 0.51 5.37 19.67
CA LYS A 263 -0.52 4.83 20.56
C LYS A 263 -0.13 3.48 21.18
N PHE A 264 0.71 2.71 20.50
CA PHE A 264 1.20 1.43 21.00
C PHE A 264 2.41 1.55 21.96
N PHE A 265 2.97 2.74 22.15
CA PHE A 265 4.20 2.92 22.94
C PHE A 265 4.01 2.74 24.45
N THR A 266 2.79 2.85 24.97
CA THR A 266 2.51 2.93 26.42
C THR A 266 2.96 1.69 27.19
N HIS A 267 2.90 0.52 26.58
CA HIS A 267 3.20 -0.77 27.22
C HIS A 267 4.37 -1.52 26.57
N ALA A 268 5.08 -0.88 25.66
CA ALA A 268 6.19 -1.44 24.93
C ALA A 268 7.52 -0.77 25.29
N THR A 269 8.63 -1.51 25.20
CA THR A 269 9.95 -0.90 25.05
C THR A 269 10.09 -0.41 23.61
N VAL A 270 10.45 0.86 23.43
CA VAL A 270 10.47 1.48 22.10
C VAL A 270 11.88 1.90 21.72
N MET A 271 12.23 1.64 20.45
CA MET A 271 13.46 2.12 19.85
C MET A 271 13.14 2.87 18.56
N LEU A 272 13.40 4.18 18.53
CA LEU A 272 13.37 4.94 17.28
C LEU A 272 14.77 5.01 16.69
N CYS A 273 14.91 4.74 15.38
CA CYS A 273 16.17 4.78 14.68
C CYS A 273 16.12 5.75 13.50
N GLY A 274 17.18 6.52 13.28
CA GLY A 274 17.23 7.39 12.11
C GLY A 274 18.52 8.17 11.95
N ASP A 275 18.57 8.93 10.84
CA ASP A 275 19.61 9.91 10.54
C ASP A 275 18.96 11.23 10.12
N GLU A 276 18.94 12.21 10.99
CA GLU A 276 18.35 13.53 10.77
C GLU A 276 18.93 14.28 9.55
N ASN A 277 20.17 13.95 9.15
CA ASN A 277 20.82 14.55 7.99
C ASN A 277 20.39 13.92 6.66
N GLN A 278 19.63 12.81 6.67
CA GLN A 278 19.09 12.15 5.49
C GLN A 278 17.58 12.42 5.24
N THR A 279 17.04 13.48 5.82
CA THR A 279 15.65 13.91 5.57
C THR A 279 15.54 14.55 4.19
N ILE A 280 15.09 13.80 3.18
CA ILE A 280 14.93 14.26 1.79
C ILE A 280 13.49 14.05 1.26
N TYR A 281 12.53 13.76 2.14
CA TYR A 281 11.12 13.58 1.82
C TYR A 281 10.20 14.58 2.54
N GLY A 282 10.72 15.78 2.84
CA GLY A 282 9.94 16.87 3.46
C GLY A 282 8.65 17.21 2.70
N TRP A 283 8.69 17.12 1.38
CA TRP A 283 7.54 17.31 0.50
C TRP A 283 6.41 16.26 0.67
N ARG A 284 6.68 15.13 1.38
CA ARG A 284 5.68 14.11 1.74
C ARG A 284 5.07 14.32 3.13
N GLY A 285 5.48 15.37 3.85
CA GLY A 285 4.97 15.67 5.19
C GLY A 285 5.72 14.95 6.30
N SER A 286 6.97 14.50 6.07
CA SER A 286 7.82 13.99 7.14
C SER A 286 8.11 15.09 8.18
N ALA A 287 8.05 14.73 9.46
CA ALA A 287 8.17 15.67 10.59
C ALA A 287 9.19 15.18 11.63
N PRO A 288 10.46 14.93 11.25
CA PRO A 288 11.44 14.30 12.15
C PRO A 288 11.69 15.08 13.43
N GLU A 289 11.75 16.41 13.36
CA GLU A 289 12.00 17.24 14.54
C GLU A 289 10.88 17.15 15.57
N GLU A 290 9.61 17.20 15.11
CA GLU A 290 8.44 17.05 15.98
C GLU A 290 8.42 15.65 16.63
N ILE A 291 8.69 14.61 15.84
CA ILE A 291 8.68 13.22 16.29
C ILE A 291 9.78 12.96 17.31
N ILE A 292 11.00 13.38 17.03
CA ILE A 292 12.14 13.22 17.94
C ILE A 292 11.92 13.98 19.26
N ASN A 293 11.40 15.19 19.19
CA ASN A 293 11.10 15.99 20.38
C ASN A 293 9.99 15.37 21.22
N ASP A 294 8.89 14.92 20.60
CA ASP A 294 7.80 14.21 21.29
C ASP A 294 8.33 12.95 21.99
N PHE A 295 9.13 12.15 21.28
CA PHE A 295 9.66 10.90 21.83
C PHE A 295 10.60 11.13 23.02
N LYS A 296 11.47 12.12 22.96
CA LYS A 296 12.35 12.48 24.07
C LYS A 296 11.59 12.98 25.29
N GLN A 297 10.59 13.86 25.08
CA GLN A 297 9.89 14.53 26.16
C GLN A 297 8.84 13.64 26.82
N ASN A 298 8.07 12.90 26.03
CA ASN A 298 6.92 12.15 26.52
C ASN A 298 7.21 10.68 26.84
N PHE A 299 8.31 10.12 26.33
CA PHE A 299 8.66 8.70 26.52
C PHE A 299 10.01 8.51 27.21
N ASN A 300 10.63 9.57 27.73
CA ASN A 300 11.90 9.55 28.48
C ASN A 300 13.00 8.73 27.79
N ALA A 301 13.16 8.97 26.48
CA ALA A 301 14.07 8.19 25.65
C ALA A 301 15.52 8.59 25.85
N GLU A 302 16.41 7.62 26.02
CA GLU A 302 17.84 7.83 25.99
C GLU A 302 18.34 8.00 24.57
N GLU A 303 19.03 9.11 24.30
CA GLU A 303 19.70 9.31 23.01
C GLU A 303 21.03 8.58 22.97
N ILE A 304 21.21 7.71 21.98
CA ILE A 304 22.46 6.99 21.71
C ILE A 304 22.87 7.34 20.29
N ARG A 305 24.11 7.79 20.09
CA ARG A 305 24.67 8.11 18.77
C ARG A 305 25.71 7.07 18.36
N LEU A 306 25.54 6.46 17.20
CA LEU A 306 26.54 5.58 16.62
C LEU A 306 27.60 6.42 15.93
N THR A 307 28.89 6.14 16.22
CA THR A 307 30.03 6.89 15.67
C THR A 307 30.90 6.07 14.73
N ALA A 308 30.96 4.75 14.92
CA ALA A 308 31.79 3.85 14.13
C ALA A 308 31.14 3.54 12.77
N ASN A 309 31.73 4.00 11.69
CA ASN A 309 31.30 3.68 10.33
C ASN A 309 32.04 2.44 9.81
N ARG A 310 31.30 1.47 9.30
CA ARG A 310 31.82 0.21 8.77
C ARG A 310 31.56 0.02 7.27
N ARG A 311 31.05 1.04 6.60
CA ARG A 311 30.64 0.98 5.19
C ARG A 311 31.71 1.47 4.25
N SER A 312 32.28 2.63 4.51
CA SER A 312 33.10 3.37 3.56
C SER A 312 34.48 3.73 4.13
N GLY A 313 35.46 3.89 3.25
CA GLY A 313 36.82 4.24 3.59
C GLY A 313 36.95 5.62 4.22
N LYS A 314 38.14 5.89 4.81
CA LYS A 314 38.42 7.08 5.61
C LYS A 314 38.19 8.41 4.88
N PHE A 315 38.55 8.52 3.60
CA PHE A 315 38.36 9.77 2.86
C PHE A 315 36.91 10.08 2.57
N LEU A 316 36.10 9.08 2.21
CA LEU A 316 34.65 9.27 2.01
C LEU A 316 33.93 9.70 3.30
N GLN A 317 34.36 9.13 4.44
CA GLN A 317 33.79 9.50 5.74
C GLN A 317 34.21 10.92 6.14
N ASN A 318 35.49 11.29 5.97
CA ASN A 318 35.97 12.63 6.24
C ASN A 318 35.30 13.67 5.33
N ALA A 319 35.06 13.33 4.07
CA ALA A 319 34.35 14.18 3.13
C ALA A 319 32.89 14.42 3.57
N ALA A 320 32.18 13.36 3.91
CA ALA A 320 30.79 13.46 4.38
C ALA A 320 30.69 14.29 5.67
N ARG A 321 31.62 14.10 6.60
CA ARG A 321 31.70 14.86 7.85
C ARG A 321 32.03 16.33 7.61
N GLY A 322 33.07 16.62 6.79
CA GLY A 322 33.44 17.98 6.45
C GLY A 322 32.33 18.73 5.76
N TYR A 323 31.64 18.02 4.87
CA TYR A 323 30.43 18.53 4.21
C TYR A 323 29.32 18.92 5.22
N LEU A 324 28.96 18.04 6.15
CA LEU A 324 27.95 18.35 7.18
C LEU A 324 28.35 19.54 8.04
N SER A 325 29.64 19.63 8.42
CA SER A 325 30.12 20.77 9.19
C SER A 325 30.02 22.08 8.42
N ALA A 326 30.38 22.08 7.14
CA ALA A 326 30.29 23.27 6.30
C ALA A 326 28.85 23.64 5.92
N ALA A 327 28.01 22.66 5.62
CA ALA A 327 26.63 22.88 5.16
C ALA A 327 25.65 23.24 6.29
N PHE A 328 25.83 22.68 7.49
CA PHE A 328 24.87 22.77 8.61
C PHE A 328 25.49 23.22 9.95
N GLY A 329 26.81 23.44 10.02
CA GLY A 329 27.48 23.82 11.26
C GLY A 329 27.53 22.69 12.31
N THR A 330 27.26 21.45 11.93
CA THR A 330 27.22 20.30 12.86
C THR A 330 28.62 19.79 13.15
N ALA A 331 29.01 19.72 14.42
CA ALA A 331 30.22 19.06 14.86
C ALA A 331 29.99 17.55 14.96
N ALA A 332 30.33 16.80 13.90
CA ALA A 332 30.31 15.34 13.96
C ALA A 332 31.64 14.82 14.58
N PRO A 333 31.59 13.79 15.44
CA PRO A 333 32.81 13.17 15.96
C PRO A 333 33.67 12.56 14.82
N PRO A 334 34.98 12.40 15.02
CA PRO A 334 35.81 11.76 14.01
C PRO A 334 35.35 10.33 13.76
N PRO A 335 35.30 9.89 12.51
CA PRO A 335 34.88 8.54 12.20
C PRO A 335 35.91 7.54 12.71
N GLU A 336 35.44 6.51 13.40
CA GLU A 336 36.19 5.30 13.62
C GLU A 336 35.97 4.40 12.39
N THR A 337 37.02 4.28 11.56
CA THR A 337 36.93 3.40 10.39
C THR A 337 37.79 2.15 10.60
N THR A 338 37.22 1.01 10.19
CA THR A 338 37.90 -0.27 10.10
C THR A 338 38.33 -0.61 8.68
N ASP A 339 37.99 0.25 7.71
CA ASP A 339 38.30 0.02 6.30
C ASP A 339 39.58 0.78 5.93
N GLU A 340 40.59 0.05 5.45
CA GLU A 340 41.88 0.55 5.02
C GLU A 340 41.90 1.05 3.58
N THR A 341 40.75 1.05 2.87
CA THR A 341 40.69 1.58 1.49
C THR A 341 40.78 3.10 1.50
N ASP A 342 41.85 3.60 0.90
CA ASP A 342 42.25 5.01 0.92
C ASP A 342 41.99 5.72 -0.42
N GLU A 343 40.84 5.42 -1.10
CA GLU A 343 40.50 6.11 -2.34
C GLU A 343 39.85 7.48 -2.05
N LYS A 344 40.44 8.54 -2.62
CA LYS A 344 39.89 9.90 -2.55
C LYS A 344 38.76 10.09 -3.53
N ILE A 345 38.00 11.17 -3.33
CA ILE A 345 36.92 11.57 -4.25
C ILE A 345 37.57 12.17 -5.51
N THR A 346 37.20 11.63 -6.65
CA THR A 346 37.65 12.17 -7.94
C THR A 346 36.65 13.20 -8.45
N ILE A 347 37.06 14.43 -8.75
CA ILE A 347 36.21 15.45 -9.37
C ILE A 347 36.62 15.65 -10.82
N LEU A 348 35.72 15.29 -11.76
CA LEU A 348 36.02 15.38 -13.21
C LEU A 348 35.26 16.54 -13.85
N LYS A 349 36.01 17.55 -14.26
CA LYS A 349 35.49 18.60 -15.15
C LYS A 349 35.37 18.05 -16.57
N CYS A 350 34.17 18.18 -17.15
CA CYS A 350 33.87 17.82 -18.52
C CYS A 350 33.61 19.04 -19.39
N GLY A 351 33.90 18.94 -20.70
CA GLY A 351 33.66 20.02 -21.63
C GLY A 351 32.19 20.39 -21.74
N ASP A 352 31.38 19.38 -22.06
CA ASP A 352 29.90 19.49 -22.13
C ASP A 352 29.26 18.19 -21.67
N GLU A 353 27.92 18.09 -21.72
CA GLU A 353 27.14 16.90 -21.35
C GLU A 353 27.46 15.68 -22.25
N THR A 354 28.06 15.87 -23.45
CA THR A 354 28.44 14.77 -24.35
C THR A 354 29.80 14.20 -23.95
N ASP A 355 30.73 15.09 -23.61
CA ASP A 355 32.07 14.72 -23.08
C ASP A 355 31.91 14.02 -21.72
N GLU A 356 30.99 14.51 -20.87
CA GLU A 356 30.68 13.88 -19.59
C GLU A 356 30.16 12.45 -19.82
N ALA A 357 29.17 12.27 -20.70
CA ALA A 357 28.62 10.95 -21.00
C ALA A 357 29.70 9.99 -21.54
N ARG A 358 30.61 10.46 -22.39
CA ARG A 358 31.73 9.65 -22.91
C ARG A 358 32.67 9.23 -21.79
N LYS A 359 33.09 10.15 -20.93
CA LYS A 359 33.98 9.86 -19.79
C LYS A 359 33.37 8.87 -18.82
N ILE A 360 32.07 9.05 -18.48
CA ILE A 360 31.34 8.11 -17.62
C ILE A 360 31.27 6.72 -18.27
N TYR A 361 30.97 6.66 -19.57
CA TYR A 361 30.93 5.40 -20.31
C TYR A 361 32.27 4.66 -20.27
N ASP A 362 33.38 5.39 -20.47
CA ASP A 362 34.75 4.83 -20.46
C ASP A 362 35.12 4.35 -19.05
N LEU A 363 34.77 5.08 -18.00
CA LEU A 363 34.96 4.63 -16.61
C LEU A 363 34.29 3.28 -16.36
N ILE A 364 33.04 3.13 -16.77
CA ILE A 364 32.25 1.89 -16.57
C ILE A 364 32.80 0.76 -17.47
N LYS A 365 33.22 1.07 -18.69
CA LYS A 365 33.80 0.09 -19.61
C LYS A 365 35.06 -0.52 -19.01
N ASN A 366 35.89 0.29 -18.36
CA ASN A 366 37.17 -0.10 -17.78
C ASN A 366 37.08 -0.59 -16.34
N TYR A 367 35.88 -0.65 -15.76
CA TYR A 367 35.71 -1.15 -14.39
C TYR A 367 36.05 -2.65 -14.30
N PRO A 368 36.96 -3.04 -13.38
CA PRO A 368 37.46 -4.41 -13.32
C PRO A 368 36.50 -5.40 -12.65
N GLY A 369 35.47 -4.89 -11.92
CA GLY A 369 34.50 -5.71 -11.18
C GLY A 369 33.20 -5.95 -11.91
N ASP A 370 32.21 -6.44 -11.18
CA ASP A 370 30.83 -6.57 -11.66
C ASP A 370 30.20 -5.18 -11.81
N ARG A 371 29.87 -4.80 -13.03
CA ARG A 371 29.31 -3.48 -13.36
C ARG A 371 27.98 -3.19 -12.67
N THR A 372 27.30 -4.19 -12.11
CA THR A 372 26.09 -3.98 -11.30
C THR A 372 26.37 -3.35 -9.94
N ASN A 373 27.64 -3.33 -9.52
CA ASN A 373 28.10 -2.68 -8.29
C ASN A 373 28.49 -1.21 -8.49
N ILE A 374 28.40 -0.70 -9.73
CA ILE A 374 28.52 0.75 -10.03
C ILE A 374 27.13 1.35 -10.17
N CYS A 375 26.95 2.56 -9.64
CA CYS A 375 25.74 3.34 -9.83
C CYS A 375 26.05 4.71 -10.42
N ILE A 376 25.28 5.13 -11.43
CA ILE A 376 25.28 6.51 -11.91
C ILE A 376 24.12 7.23 -11.23
N MET A 377 24.41 8.29 -10.51
CA MET A 377 23.40 9.12 -9.84
C MET A 377 23.36 10.52 -10.44
N ALA A 378 22.18 11.14 -10.45
CA ALA A 378 22.03 12.57 -10.71
C ALA A 378 20.88 13.15 -9.86
N ARG A 379 20.80 14.47 -9.80
CA ARG A 379 19.72 15.15 -9.05
C ARG A 379 18.35 14.95 -9.68
N SER A 380 18.25 14.88 -10.99
CA SER A 380 16.99 14.86 -11.72
C SER A 380 16.88 13.70 -12.72
N ASN A 381 15.66 13.16 -12.85
CA ASN A 381 15.35 12.16 -13.88
C ASN A 381 15.58 12.71 -15.30
N ARG A 382 15.39 14.01 -15.52
CA ARG A 382 15.65 14.65 -16.81
C ARG A 382 17.14 14.53 -17.19
N TYR A 383 18.03 14.74 -16.23
CA TYR A 383 19.48 14.61 -16.47
C TYR A 383 19.87 13.16 -16.79
N LEU A 384 19.36 12.22 -16.01
CA LEU A 384 19.60 10.78 -16.25
C LEU A 384 19.06 10.32 -17.61
N ALA A 385 17.90 10.81 -18.04
CA ALA A 385 17.33 10.48 -19.36
C ALA A 385 18.24 11.01 -20.50
N ALA A 386 18.79 12.21 -20.34
CA ALA A 386 19.74 12.77 -21.31
C ALA A 386 21.02 11.92 -21.40
N LEU A 387 21.58 11.51 -20.26
CA LEU A 387 22.74 10.60 -20.21
C LEU A 387 22.43 9.24 -20.83
N TYR A 388 21.29 8.63 -20.48
CA TYR A 388 20.86 7.34 -21.03
C TYR A 388 20.76 7.37 -22.56
N ASN A 389 20.19 8.44 -23.12
CA ASN A 389 20.11 8.62 -24.56
C ASN A 389 21.48 8.66 -25.21
N LYS A 390 22.45 9.38 -24.59
CA LYS A 390 23.84 9.45 -25.07
C LYS A 390 24.54 8.08 -24.96
N PHE A 391 24.37 7.34 -23.86
CA PHE A 391 24.88 5.96 -23.73
C PHE A 391 24.28 5.01 -24.76
N THR A 392 23.00 5.17 -25.06
CA THR A 392 22.33 4.40 -26.11
C THR A 392 22.94 4.70 -27.48
N GLN A 393 23.28 5.96 -27.78
CA GLN A 393 23.98 6.34 -29.02
C GLN A 393 25.38 5.73 -29.08
N ILE A 394 26.16 5.77 -27.97
CA ILE A 394 27.47 5.11 -27.89
C ILE A 394 27.31 3.59 -28.12
N ASN A 395 26.39 2.94 -27.45
CA ASN A 395 26.13 1.51 -27.62
C ASN A 395 25.82 1.14 -29.08
N ARG A 396 25.10 1.99 -29.84
CA ARG A 396 24.77 1.73 -31.25
C ARG A 396 25.99 1.67 -32.16
N THR A 397 27.08 2.34 -31.78
CA THR A 397 28.35 2.33 -32.53
C THR A 397 29.23 1.13 -32.23
N LEU A 398 28.90 0.33 -31.22
CA LEU A 398 29.69 -0.79 -30.72
C LEU A 398 29.08 -2.15 -31.13
N PRO A 399 29.92 -3.20 -31.28
CA PRO A 399 29.49 -4.57 -31.40
C PRO A 399 28.60 -4.98 -30.20
N VAL A 400 27.62 -5.86 -30.42
CA VAL A 400 26.68 -6.29 -29.37
C VAL A 400 27.38 -6.80 -28.11
N THR A 401 28.49 -7.50 -28.26
CA THR A 401 29.32 -8.06 -27.17
C THR A 401 30.03 -7.02 -26.31
N GLU A 402 30.24 -5.80 -26.83
CA GLU A 402 30.88 -4.71 -26.13
C GLU A 402 29.92 -3.72 -25.51
N ARG A 403 28.63 -3.84 -25.78
CA ARG A 403 27.60 -2.94 -25.28
C ARG A 403 27.44 -3.07 -23.78
N ILE A 404 27.30 -1.93 -23.12
CA ILE A 404 27.01 -1.89 -21.68
C ILE A 404 25.49 -1.74 -21.52
N PRO A 405 24.82 -2.71 -20.87
CA PRO A 405 23.40 -2.57 -20.59
C PRO A 405 23.19 -1.60 -19.44
N PHE A 406 22.42 -0.54 -19.68
CA PHE A 406 22.03 0.46 -18.69
C PHE A 406 20.57 0.30 -18.31
N PHE A 407 20.25 0.73 -17.10
CA PHE A 407 18.90 0.76 -16.57
C PHE A 407 18.60 2.15 -16.00
N THR A 408 17.50 2.77 -16.39
CA THR A 408 17.05 4.03 -15.80
C THR A 408 15.77 3.80 -15.01
N ALA A 409 15.72 4.45 -13.86
CA ALA A 409 14.55 4.45 -13.01
C ALA A 409 13.53 5.55 -13.36
N ASN A 410 13.40 5.90 -14.61
CA ASN A 410 12.36 6.83 -15.06
C ASN A 410 10.96 6.24 -14.86
N ALA A 411 9.96 7.10 -14.82
CA ALA A 411 8.55 6.73 -14.70
C ALA A 411 8.11 5.63 -15.70
N ASP A 412 8.77 5.57 -16.85
CA ASP A 412 8.54 4.55 -17.88
C ASP A 412 9.14 3.18 -17.53
N TYR A 413 9.98 3.07 -16.49
CA TYR A 413 10.71 1.85 -16.13
C TYR A 413 10.29 1.24 -14.78
N GLN A 414 9.25 1.73 -14.15
CA GLN A 414 8.72 1.04 -12.99
C GLN A 414 8.05 -0.26 -13.46
N PHE A 415 8.67 -1.40 -13.14
CA PHE A 415 8.23 -2.73 -13.60
C PHE A 415 6.72 -2.92 -13.47
N TYR A 416 6.19 -2.64 -12.28
CA TYR A 416 4.76 -2.79 -12.00
C TYR A 416 3.87 -1.72 -12.66
N LYS A 417 4.45 -0.62 -13.19
CA LYS A 417 3.72 0.40 -13.97
C LYS A 417 3.78 0.16 -15.48
N LYS A 418 4.55 -0.82 -15.96
CA LYS A 418 4.51 -1.22 -17.37
C LYS A 418 3.09 -1.61 -17.76
N PRO A 419 2.59 -1.14 -18.92
CA PRO A 419 1.22 -1.42 -19.33
C PRO A 419 0.87 -2.91 -19.36
N VAL A 420 1.77 -3.76 -19.83
CA VAL A 420 1.57 -5.21 -19.89
C VAL A 420 1.52 -5.84 -18.50
N VAL A 421 2.39 -5.40 -17.57
CA VAL A 421 2.42 -5.88 -16.19
C VAL A 421 1.16 -5.45 -15.44
N LYS A 422 0.73 -4.20 -15.62
CA LYS A 422 -0.54 -3.71 -15.06
C LYS A 422 -1.75 -4.49 -15.59
N ASP A 423 -1.71 -4.95 -16.85
CA ASP A 423 -2.78 -5.80 -17.37
C ASP A 423 -2.81 -7.17 -16.67
N PHE A 424 -1.64 -7.80 -16.42
CA PHE A 424 -1.57 -9.01 -15.60
C PHE A 424 -2.09 -8.78 -14.18
N LEU A 425 -1.62 -7.71 -13.53
CA LEU A 425 -2.03 -7.36 -12.16
C LEU A 425 -3.53 -7.13 -12.07
N ALA A 426 -4.16 -6.52 -13.09
CA ALA A 426 -5.60 -6.33 -13.11
C ALA A 426 -6.36 -7.66 -13.09
N PHE A 427 -5.95 -8.66 -13.88
CA PHE A 427 -6.56 -9.99 -13.81
C PHE A 427 -6.33 -10.66 -12.46
N LEU A 428 -5.11 -10.62 -11.92
CA LEU A 428 -4.81 -11.19 -10.62
C LEU A 428 -5.60 -10.53 -9.49
N ARG A 429 -5.77 -9.20 -9.53
CA ARG A 429 -6.63 -8.48 -8.58
C ARG A 429 -8.08 -8.93 -8.66
N LEU A 430 -8.62 -9.13 -9.86
CA LEU A 430 -9.99 -9.62 -10.04
C LEU A 430 -10.22 -11.04 -9.50
N THR A 431 -9.18 -11.88 -9.42
CA THR A 431 -9.30 -13.20 -8.77
C THR A 431 -9.43 -13.09 -7.26
N VAL A 432 -8.84 -12.06 -6.65
CA VAL A 432 -8.84 -11.83 -5.19
C VAL A 432 -10.00 -10.93 -4.78
N ASN A 433 -10.22 -9.82 -5.50
CA ASN A 433 -11.33 -8.90 -5.31
C ASN A 433 -12.14 -8.75 -6.60
N PRO A 434 -13.19 -9.55 -6.82
CA PRO A 434 -14.05 -9.44 -7.99
C PRO A 434 -14.77 -8.09 -8.11
N GLY A 435 -14.84 -7.30 -7.04
CA GLY A 435 -15.43 -5.97 -7.00
C GLY A 435 -14.49 -4.84 -7.46
N ASP A 436 -13.22 -5.13 -7.72
CA ASP A 436 -12.22 -4.11 -8.13
C ASP A 436 -12.60 -3.47 -9.48
N ALA A 437 -13.30 -2.32 -9.39
CA ALA A 437 -13.81 -1.60 -10.55
C ALA A 437 -12.67 -1.03 -11.42
N ALA A 438 -11.55 -0.62 -10.82
CA ALA A 438 -10.41 -0.09 -11.56
C ALA A 438 -9.76 -1.18 -12.43
N SER A 439 -9.54 -2.37 -11.86
CA SER A 439 -9.04 -3.53 -12.59
C SER A 439 -10.02 -3.99 -13.67
N MET A 440 -11.32 -4.03 -13.38
CA MET A 440 -12.34 -4.38 -14.34
C MET A 440 -12.37 -3.40 -15.53
N GLU A 441 -12.34 -2.10 -15.26
CA GLU A 441 -12.33 -1.08 -16.31
C GLU A 441 -11.09 -1.19 -17.20
N ARG A 442 -9.93 -1.45 -16.61
CA ARG A 442 -8.70 -1.68 -17.36
C ARG A 442 -8.81 -2.88 -18.28
N VAL A 443 -9.31 -4.01 -17.79
CA VAL A 443 -9.54 -5.23 -18.60
C VAL A 443 -10.52 -4.93 -19.75
N ILE A 444 -11.61 -4.25 -19.47
CA ILE A 444 -12.60 -3.86 -20.48
C ILE A 444 -11.97 -3.00 -21.58
N LYS A 445 -11.31 -1.90 -21.21
CA LYS A 445 -10.71 -0.97 -22.19
C LYS A 445 -9.65 -1.61 -23.07
N ARG A 446 -8.83 -2.47 -22.51
CA ARG A 446 -7.64 -2.96 -23.19
C ARG A 446 -7.82 -4.33 -23.82
N ARG A 447 -8.74 -5.15 -23.34
CA ARG A 447 -8.82 -6.57 -23.68
C ARG A 447 -10.19 -7.01 -24.20
N LEU A 448 -11.27 -6.36 -23.80
CA LEU A 448 -12.62 -6.70 -24.27
C LEU A 448 -13.07 -5.76 -25.41
N LYS A 449 -12.64 -6.07 -26.63
CA LYS A 449 -12.91 -5.23 -27.82
C LYS A 449 -14.40 -5.01 -28.16
N ARG A 450 -15.32 -5.77 -27.57
CA ARG A 450 -16.76 -5.72 -27.85
C ARG A 450 -17.58 -4.90 -26.88
N VAL A 451 -16.96 -4.44 -25.76
CA VAL A 451 -17.65 -3.62 -24.76
C VAL A 451 -17.47 -2.15 -25.13
N LYS A 452 -18.57 -1.43 -25.29
CA LYS A 452 -18.53 0.02 -25.50
C LYS A 452 -17.92 0.70 -24.25
N THR A 453 -17.02 1.63 -24.48
CA THR A 453 -16.51 2.51 -23.44
C THR A 453 -17.67 3.22 -22.75
N GLY A 454 -17.83 3.03 -21.45
CA GLY A 454 -18.94 3.61 -20.67
C GLY A 454 -19.55 2.65 -19.64
N LEU A 455 -19.03 1.42 -19.49
CA LEU A 455 -19.60 0.46 -18.55
C LEU A 455 -19.50 0.95 -17.10
N ALA A 456 -18.43 1.65 -16.72
CA ALA A 456 -18.32 2.18 -15.37
C ALA A 456 -19.36 3.26 -15.07
N SER A 457 -19.72 4.08 -16.06
CA SER A 457 -20.83 5.01 -15.99
C SER A 457 -22.19 4.27 -15.95
N ALA A 458 -22.36 3.26 -16.82
CA ALA A 458 -23.56 2.43 -16.81
C ALA A 458 -23.74 1.64 -15.49
N LEU A 459 -22.67 1.16 -14.88
CA LEU A 459 -22.73 0.48 -13.58
C LEU A 459 -23.13 1.42 -12.44
N SER A 460 -22.77 2.71 -12.53
CA SER A 460 -23.27 3.71 -11.59
C SER A 460 -24.80 3.83 -11.70
N ASP A 461 -25.33 3.81 -12.91
CA ASP A 461 -26.78 3.91 -13.17
C ASP A 461 -27.53 2.65 -12.74
N TYR A 462 -26.91 1.48 -12.84
CA TYR A 462 -27.51 0.20 -12.42
C TYR A 462 -27.31 -0.11 -10.93
N GLY A 463 -26.50 0.64 -10.22
CA GLY A 463 -26.28 0.47 -8.77
C GLY A 463 -27.58 0.59 -7.97
N THR A 464 -28.48 1.48 -8.37
CA THR A 464 -29.82 1.64 -7.75
C THR A 464 -30.70 0.39 -7.93
N ALA A 465 -30.46 -0.42 -8.94
CA ALA A 465 -31.09 -1.72 -9.15
C ALA A 465 -30.39 -2.88 -8.44
N GLY A 466 -29.28 -2.62 -7.75
CA GLY A 466 -28.51 -3.63 -7.04
C GLY A 466 -27.57 -4.45 -7.93
N VAL A 467 -27.08 -3.88 -9.05
CA VAL A 467 -26.04 -4.51 -9.89
C VAL A 467 -24.67 -3.99 -9.47
N SER A 468 -23.71 -4.88 -9.26
CA SER A 468 -22.33 -4.57 -8.92
C SER A 468 -21.34 -5.12 -9.96
N VAL A 469 -20.10 -4.65 -9.92
CA VAL A 469 -19.01 -5.16 -10.78
C VAL A 469 -18.80 -6.65 -10.55
N SER A 470 -18.86 -7.11 -9.31
CA SER A 470 -18.65 -8.51 -8.93
C SER A 470 -19.69 -9.45 -9.54
N ASP A 471 -20.89 -8.97 -9.87
CA ASP A 471 -21.95 -9.80 -10.47
C ASP A 471 -21.56 -10.34 -11.84
N PHE A 472 -20.76 -9.57 -12.60
CA PHE A 472 -20.26 -10.00 -13.91
C PHE A 472 -19.17 -11.09 -13.82
N LEU A 473 -18.59 -11.31 -12.62
CA LEU A 473 -17.61 -12.37 -12.36
C LEU A 473 -18.18 -13.52 -11.52
N ASN A 474 -19.48 -13.48 -11.20
CA ASN A 474 -20.18 -14.53 -10.46
C ASN A 474 -20.82 -15.55 -11.43
N PRO A 475 -20.40 -16.84 -11.44
CA PRO A 475 -20.98 -17.86 -12.29
C PRO A 475 -22.48 -18.08 -12.07
N ASP A 476 -22.96 -17.94 -10.84
CA ASP A 476 -24.36 -18.13 -10.48
C ASP A 476 -25.28 -17.10 -11.14
N VAL A 477 -24.78 -15.88 -11.39
CA VAL A 477 -25.52 -14.85 -12.11
C VAL A 477 -25.87 -15.30 -13.53
N TYR A 478 -24.94 -15.96 -14.21
CA TYR A 478 -25.17 -16.50 -15.56
C TYR A 478 -26.03 -17.77 -15.57
N ARG A 479 -26.08 -18.48 -14.46
CA ARG A 479 -26.91 -19.67 -14.29
C ARG A 479 -28.36 -19.33 -13.96
N TYR A 480 -28.58 -18.36 -13.11
CA TYR A 480 -29.88 -18.02 -12.53
C TYR A 480 -30.45 -16.68 -13.02
N GLY A 481 -29.66 -15.85 -13.68
CA GLY A 481 -30.08 -14.55 -14.22
C GLY A 481 -30.09 -13.39 -13.22
N ASP A 482 -29.86 -13.63 -11.93
CA ASP A 482 -29.87 -12.63 -10.87
C ASP A 482 -28.91 -13.05 -9.74
N ALA A 483 -28.12 -12.12 -9.22
CA ALA A 483 -27.20 -12.36 -8.10
C ALA A 483 -27.95 -12.78 -6.81
N PHE A 484 -29.17 -12.30 -6.64
CA PHE A 484 -30.00 -12.58 -5.47
C PHE A 484 -31.03 -13.72 -5.68
N TYR A 485 -30.94 -14.45 -6.81
CA TYR A 485 -31.93 -15.50 -7.11
C TYR A 485 -32.12 -16.52 -5.97
N LYS A 486 -31.01 -17.04 -5.41
CA LYS A 486 -31.06 -18.03 -4.32
C LYS A 486 -31.67 -17.43 -3.06
N LEU A 487 -31.33 -16.17 -2.73
CA LEU A 487 -31.90 -15.48 -1.57
C LEU A 487 -33.38 -15.21 -1.72
N ILE A 488 -33.83 -14.72 -2.88
CA ILE A 488 -35.26 -14.49 -3.19
C ILE A 488 -36.02 -15.80 -3.12
N LYS A 489 -35.51 -16.88 -3.68
CA LYS A 489 -36.10 -18.20 -3.65
C LYS A 489 -36.24 -18.70 -2.22
N ALA A 490 -35.17 -18.67 -1.45
CA ALA A 490 -35.16 -19.10 -0.04
C ALA A 490 -36.12 -18.29 0.82
N TYR A 491 -36.23 -16.98 0.60
CA TYR A 491 -37.20 -16.12 1.29
C TYR A 491 -38.64 -16.52 1.01
N ASN A 492 -38.99 -16.85 -0.23
CA ASN A 492 -40.33 -17.31 -0.60
C ASN A 492 -40.66 -18.72 -0.08
N GLU A 493 -39.66 -19.51 0.28
CA GLU A 493 -39.77 -20.90 0.77
C GLU A 493 -39.50 -21.03 2.27
N ASP A 494 -39.43 -19.93 3.02
CA ASP A 494 -39.15 -19.86 4.47
C ASP A 494 -37.84 -20.55 4.87
N ARG A 495 -36.81 -20.42 4.05
CA ARG A 495 -35.48 -21.07 4.18
C ARG A 495 -34.34 -20.10 4.30
N VAL A 496 -34.54 -18.88 4.81
CA VAL A 496 -33.47 -17.93 5.13
C VAL A 496 -33.11 -18.09 6.59
N VAL A 497 -31.83 -18.16 6.90
CA VAL A 497 -31.30 -18.18 8.27
C VAL A 497 -30.35 -17.00 8.43
N CYS A 498 -30.76 -16.00 9.20
CA CYS A 498 -29.83 -14.99 9.71
C CYS A 498 -29.07 -15.57 10.89
N TYR A 499 -27.74 -15.33 10.97
CA TYR A 499 -26.91 -15.82 12.06
C TYR A 499 -25.75 -14.87 12.38
N ASP A 500 -25.22 -15.01 13.60
CA ASP A 500 -24.10 -14.25 14.13
C ASP A 500 -23.34 -15.08 15.17
N LEU A 501 -22.05 -14.83 15.35
CA LEU A 501 -21.16 -15.55 16.25
C LEU A 501 -20.51 -14.60 17.25
N GLU A 502 -20.54 -14.93 18.55
CA GLU A 502 -19.57 -14.38 19.51
C GLU A 502 -18.37 -15.32 19.64
N THR A 503 -17.19 -14.80 19.89
CA THR A 503 -15.94 -15.54 19.72
C THR A 503 -14.91 -15.26 20.80
N THR A 504 -13.85 -16.11 20.89
CA THR A 504 -12.73 -15.90 21.82
C THR A 504 -11.80 -14.74 21.43
N GLY A 505 -11.89 -14.27 20.18
CA GLY A 505 -11.05 -13.20 19.67
C GLY A 505 -11.40 -12.84 18.22
N ALA A 506 -10.59 -12.01 17.58
CA ALA A 506 -10.88 -11.41 16.28
C ALA A 506 -10.28 -12.17 15.08
N ASP A 507 -9.61 -13.30 15.28
CA ASP A 507 -9.02 -14.09 14.19
C ASP A 507 -9.93 -15.27 13.79
N PRO A 508 -10.62 -15.21 12.64
CA PRO A 508 -11.52 -16.29 12.23
C PRO A 508 -10.79 -17.62 11.93
N TYR A 509 -9.46 -17.58 11.74
CA TYR A 509 -8.66 -18.78 11.47
C TYR A 509 -8.10 -19.43 12.74
N ASP A 510 -7.93 -18.68 13.83
CA ASP A 510 -7.33 -19.17 15.07
C ASP A 510 -8.35 -19.24 16.23
N ASP A 511 -9.26 -18.25 16.31
CA ASP A 511 -10.23 -18.17 17.40
C ASP A 511 -11.40 -19.16 17.29
N GLU A 512 -12.19 -19.29 18.37
CA GLU A 512 -13.27 -20.24 18.52
C GLU A 512 -14.59 -19.53 18.83
N PRO A 513 -15.74 -20.04 18.33
CA PRO A 513 -17.03 -19.49 18.69
C PRO A 513 -17.37 -19.81 20.17
N ILE A 514 -17.95 -18.84 20.86
CA ILE A 514 -18.49 -19.00 22.22
C ILE A 514 -20.02 -18.89 22.28
N GLN A 515 -20.63 -18.34 21.24
CA GLN A 515 -22.07 -18.33 21.05
C GLN A 515 -22.39 -18.45 19.56
N ILE A 516 -23.43 -19.21 19.22
CA ILE A 516 -24.02 -19.27 17.88
C ILE A 516 -25.48 -18.89 18.03
N SER A 517 -25.87 -17.76 17.42
CA SER A 517 -27.25 -17.27 17.40
C SER A 517 -27.77 -17.26 15.98
N ALA A 518 -29.03 -17.66 15.79
CA ALA A 518 -29.64 -17.62 14.46
C ALA A 518 -31.16 -17.50 14.53
N VAL A 519 -31.74 -16.92 13.47
CA VAL A 519 -33.19 -16.87 13.24
C VAL A 519 -33.48 -17.36 11.83
N LYS A 520 -34.31 -18.41 11.72
CA LYS A 520 -34.83 -18.93 10.46
C LYS A 520 -36.19 -18.30 10.16
N PHE A 521 -36.35 -17.76 8.96
CA PHE A 521 -37.55 -17.03 8.57
C PHE A 521 -37.78 -17.04 7.06
N GLY A 522 -38.88 -16.48 6.64
CA GLY A 522 -39.24 -16.22 5.26
C GLY A 522 -40.47 -15.33 5.12
N LYS A 523 -41.07 -15.35 3.93
CA LYS A 523 -42.22 -14.52 3.58
C LYS A 523 -43.51 -14.97 4.27
N GLY A 524 -43.60 -16.24 4.66
CA GLY A 524 -44.77 -16.82 5.36
C GLY A 524 -44.96 -16.30 6.79
N GLY A 525 -43.96 -15.61 7.36
CA GLY A 525 -44.05 -14.95 8.67
C GLY A 525 -43.77 -15.86 9.87
N GLU A 526 -43.60 -17.16 9.69
CA GLU A 526 -43.16 -18.07 10.77
C GLU A 526 -41.65 -17.91 10.96
N SER A 527 -41.18 -17.80 12.20
CA SER A 527 -39.76 -17.77 12.55
C SER A 527 -39.41 -18.85 13.55
N ALA A 528 -38.19 -19.40 13.44
CA ALA A 528 -37.63 -20.32 14.41
C ALA A 528 -36.29 -19.78 14.90
N GLU A 529 -36.06 -19.88 16.19
CA GLU A 529 -34.90 -19.31 16.85
C GLU A 529 -33.89 -20.40 17.22
N PHE A 530 -32.62 -20.06 17.15
CA PHE A 530 -31.49 -20.87 17.61
C PHE A 530 -30.51 -19.98 18.38
N ASN A 531 -30.24 -20.31 19.62
CA ASN A 531 -29.28 -19.60 20.44
C ASN A 531 -28.58 -20.59 21.37
N LEU A 532 -27.24 -20.71 21.25
CA LEU A 532 -26.50 -21.75 21.94
C LEU A 532 -25.11 -21.22 22.33
N PHE A 533 -24.80 -21.31 23.63
CA PHE A 533 -23.45 -21.07 24.12
C PHE A 533 -22.52 -22.25 23.82
N VAL A 534 -21.28 -21.97 23.49
CA VAL A 534 -20.24 -22.94 23.14
C VAL A 534 -19.08 -22.80 24.11
N MET A 535 -18.65 -23.90 24.72
CA MET A 535 -17.51 -23.92 25.62
C MET A 535 -16.21 -23.96 24.80
N PRO A 536 -15.42 -22.90 24.81
CA PRO A 536 -14.16 -22.87 24.03
C PRO A 536 -13.05 -23.58 24.78
N ASP A 537 -12.15 -24.23 24.05
CA ASP A 537 -10.88 -24.74 24.57
C ASP A 537 -9.90 -23.59 24.79
N LYS A 538 -9.90 -22.59 23.88
CA LYS A 538 -9.05 -21.41 23.92
C LYS A 538 -9.47 -20.43 25.02
N GLU A 539 -8.50 -19.63 25.51
CA GLU A 539 -8.81 -18.51 26.42
C GLU A 539 -9.45 -17.35 25.66
N ILE A 540 -10.44 -16.72 26.31
CA ILE A 540 -11.14 -15.57 25.75
C ILE A 540 -10.25 -14.34 25.93
N SER A 541 -9.96 -13.65 24.83
CA SER A 541 -9.14 -12.45 24.85
C SER A 541 -9.79 -11.31 25.65
N ALA A 542 -8.97 -10.43 26.22
CA ALA A 542 -9.50 -9.28 26.96
C ALA A 542 -10.37 -8.37 26.09
N GLY A 543 -10.02 -8.25 24.80
CA GLY A 543 -10.81 -7.50 23.80
C GLY A 543 -12.19 -8.11 23.61
N ALA A 544 -12.27 -9.41 23.30
CA ALA A 544 -13.51 -10.12 23.13
C ALA A 544 -14.38 -10.06 24.39
N LEU A 545 -13.79 -10.31 25.57
CA LEU A 545 -14.50 -10.22 26.86
C LEU A 545 -15.08 -8.83 27.10
N SER A 546 -14.36 -7.76 26.72
CA SER A 546 -14.87 -6.38 26.86
C SER A 546 -16.03 -6.08 25.89
N THR A 547 -16.13 -6.79 24.78
CA THR A 547 -17.16 -6.60 23.75
C THR A 547 -18.48 -7.29 24.14
N HIS A 548 -18.45 -8.59 24.39
CA HIS A 548 -19.67 -9.38 24.66
C HIS A 548 -19.91 -9.68 26.15
N GLY A 549 -18.90 -9.56 27.01
CA GLY A 549 -19.03 -9.74 28.47
C GLY A 549 -19.10 -11.20 28.96
N TYR A 550 -18.90 -12.20 28.09
CA TYR A 550 -19.04 -13.63 28.42
C TYR A 550 -17.69 -14.27 28.75
N ASP A 551 -17.48 -14.63 30.02
CA ASP A 551 -16.33 -15.45 30.42
C ASP A 551 -16.68 -16.96 30.40
N LYS A 552 -15.70 -17.83 30.50
CA LYS A 552 -15.90 -19.30 30.55
C LYS A 552 -16.85 -19.74 31.66
N LYS A 553 -16.90 -19.02 32.79
CA LYS A 553 -17.82 -19.30 33.90
C LYS A 553 -19.24 -18.95 33.53
N TYR A 554 -19.46 -17.81 32.90
CA TYR A 554 -20.78 -17.43 32.39
C TYR A 554 -21.28 -18.47 31.39
N ILE A 555 -20.45 -18.85 30.40
CA ILE A 555 -20.81 -19.86 29.40
C ILE A 555 -21.19 -21.20 30.06
N ALA A 556 -20.39 -21.66 31.02
CA ALA A 556 -20.68 -22.91 31.76
C ALA A 556 -22.01 -22.88 32.51
N THR A 557 -22.35 -21.75 33.14
CA THR A 557 -23.61 -21.60 33.89
C THR A 557 -24.85 -21.42 33.01
N HIS A 558 -24.67 -21.05 31.74
CA HIS A 558 -25.75 -20.87 30.76
C HIS A 558 -25.87 -22.05 29.78
N GLY A 559 -25.33 -23.22 30.15
CA GLY A 559 -25.54 -24.47 29.41
C GLY A 559 -24.64 -24.61 28.20
N GLY A 560 -23.41 -24.04 28.25
CA GLY A 560 -22.45 -24.15 27.16
C GLY A 560 -22.16 -25.58 26.79
N VAL A 561 -22.27 -25.91 25.51
CA VAL A 561 -22.03 -27.22 24.92
C VAL A 561 -20.68 -27.30 24.22
N SER A 562 -20.24 -28.49 23.84
CA SER A 562 -19.04 -28.63 23.03
C SER A 562 -19.23 -28.05 21.62
N ILE A 563 -18.15 -27.61 20.98
CA ILE A 563 -18.20 -27.10 19.60
C ILE A 563 -18.77 -28.13 18.62
N ASN A 564 -18.48 -29.44 18.82
CA ASN A 564 -19.01 -30.50 17.98
C ASN A 564 -20.54 -30.63 18.12
N GLU A 565 -21.06 -30.50 19.33
CA GLU A 565 -22.51 -30.50 19.55
C GLU A 565 -23.16 -29.24 18.95
N ALA A 566 -22.58 -28.07 19.17
CA ALA A 566 -23.08 -26.81 18.62
C ALA A 566 -23.15 -26.83 17.09
N ILE A 567 -22.09 -27.23 16.42
CA ILE A 567 -22.03 -27.36 14.97
C ILE A 567 -23.03 -28.41 14.47
N THR A 568 -23.18 -29.54 15.17
CA THR A 568 -24.14 -30.57 14.77
C THR A 568 -25.60 -30.06 14.85
N ARG A 569 -25.94 -29.34 15.92
CA ARG A 569 -27.29 -28.76 16.06
C ARG A 569 -27.53 -27.63 15.04
N PHE A 570 -26.53 -26.77 14.82
CA PHE A 570 -26.62 -25.68 13.85
C PHE A 570 -26.74 -26.22 12.40
N SER A 571 -25.98 -27.25 12.03
CA SER A 571 -26.08 -27.85 10.70
C SER A 571 -27.45 -28.43 10.40
N LEU A 572 -28.10 -29.02 11.39
CA LEU A 572 -29.49 -29.52 11.27
C LEU A 572 -30.48 -28.36 11.16
N PHE A 573 -30.29 -27.28 11.92
CA PHE A 573 -31.17 -26.11 11.89
C PHE A 573 -31.12 -25.37 10.54
N SER A 574 -29.92 -25.27 9.95
CA SER A 574 -29.65 -24.55 8.73
C SER A 574 -29.66 -25.38 7.45
N ASP A 575 -30.01 -26.68 7.54
CA ASP A 575 -29.97 -27.64 6.42
C ASP A 575 -30.80 -27.17 5.22
N GLY A 576 -30.15 -27.06 4.05
CA GLY A 576 -30.76 -26.59 2.79
C GLY A 576 -31.27 -25.15 2.83
N CYS A 577 -30.84 -24.34 3.79
CA CYS A 577 -31.17 -22.92 3.89
C CYS A 577 -30.15 -22.02 3.22
N VAL A 578 -30.53 -20.78 2.97
CA VAL A 578 -29.57 -19.68 2.65
C VAL A 578 -29.17 -19.03 3.97
N LEU A 579 -27.87 -18.93 4.20
CA LEU A 579 -27.27 -18.30 5.37
C LEU A 579 -26.97 -16.83 5.11
N VAL A 580 -27.34 -15.96 6.04
CA VAL A 580 -27.12 -14.52 5.92
C VAL A 580 -26.60 -13.99 7.26
N GLY A 581 -25.48 -13.26 7.20
CA GLY A 581 -24.99 -12.51 8.35
C GLY A 581 -24.81 -11.03 8.03
N HIS A 582 -24.37 -10.27 9.00
CA HIS A 582 -23.93 -8.89 8.78
C HIS A 582 -22.42 -8.82 8.86
N ASN A 583 -21.73 -8.52 7.75
CA ASN A 583 -20.26 -8.60 7.63
C ASN A 583 -19.70 -10.03 7.81
N SER A 584 -20.55 -11.05 7.66
CA SER A 584 -20.25 -12.44 7.99
C SER A 584 -19.24 -13.09 7.06
N SER A 585 -19.17 -12.65 5.81
CA SER A 585 -18.38 -13.30 4.76
C SER A 585 -16.86 -13.33 5.01
N GLN A 586 -16.37 -12.55 5.97
CA GLN A 586 -14.96 -12.45 6.32
C GLN A 586 -14.64 -12.99 7.70
N PHE A 587 -15.65 -13.26 8.51
CA PHE A 587 -15.48 -13.68 9.88
C PHE A 587 -16.35 -14.90 10.20
N ASP A 588 -17.66 -14.73 10.33
CA ASP A 588 -18.58 -15.78 10.77
C ASP A 588 -18.63 -16.95 9.79
N ASP A 589 -18.71 -16.69 8.49
CA ASP A 589 -18.74 -17.74 7.46
C ASP A 589 -17.45 -18.58 7.53
N ILE A 590 -16.27 -17.93 7.67
CA ILE A 590 -14.98 -18.61 7.75
C ILE A 590 -14.90 -19.44 9.03
N MET A 591 -15.24 -18.85 10.17
CA MET A 591 -15.19 -19.52 11.48
C MET A 591 -16.14 -20.71 11.54
N LEU A 592 -17.38 -20.54 11.05
CA LEU A 592 -18.37 -21.57 10.97
C LEU A 592 -17.88 -22.76 10.12
N MET A 593 -17.41 -22.49 8.91
CA MET A 593 -16.95 -23.52 7.98
C MET A 593 -15.69 -24.23 8.48
N LYS A 594 -14.75 -23.50 9.08
CA LYS A 594 -13.54 -24.05 9.70
C LYS A 594 -13.88 -25.04 10.83
N ASN A 595 -14.76 -24.62 11.73
CA ASN A 595 -15.15 -25.46 12.86
C ASN A 595 -16.00 -26.65 12.43
N ALA A 596 -16.86 -26.48 11.42
CA ALA A 596 -17.58 -27.61 10.81
C ALA A 596 -16.59 -28.65 10.26
N LYS A 597 -15.60 -28.21 9.51
CA LYS A 597 -14.53 -29.08 8.98
C LYS A 597 -13.75 -29.79 10.09
N LYS A 598 -13.35 -29.07 11.16
CA LYS A 598 -12.68 -29.66 12.34
C LYS A 598 -13.52 -30.76 13.00
N CYS A 599 -14.85 -30.59 13.06
CA CYS A 599 -15.78 -31.55 13.62
C CYS A 599 -16.13 -32.68 12.64
N GLY A 600 -15.59 -32.73 11.45
CA GLY A 600 -15.95 -33.71 10.41
C GLY A 600 -17.40 -33.55 9.94
N LYS A 601 -17.93 -32.33 9.99
CA LYS A 601 -19.30 -31.98 9.57
C LYS A 601 -19.27 -31.10 8.34
N GLU A 602 -20.39 -31.09 7.63
CA GLU A 602 -20.62 -30.21 6.49
C GLU A 602 -21.83 -29.33 6.78
N ILE A 603 -21.73 -28.04 6.47
CA ILE A 603 -22.85 -27.10 6.48
C ILE A 603 -23.46 -27.11 5.09
N ASN A 604 -24.64 -27.75 4.95
CA ASN A 604 -25.35 -27.83 3.68
C ASN A 604 -26.19 -26.55 3.44
N ALA A 605 -25.50 -25.44 3.07
CA ALA A 605 -26.16 -24.17 2.75
C ALA A 605 -26.38 -24.03 1.24
N ASP A 606 -27.56 -23.54 0.82
CA ASP A 606 -27.88 -23.23 -0.60
C ASP A 606 -27.15 -21.94 -1.08
N GLY A 607 -26.60 -21.15 -0.16
CA GLY A 607 -25.79 -19.98 -0.44
C GLY A 607 -25.52 -19.17 0.82
N PHE A 608 -24.54 -18.25 0.70
CA PHE A 608 -24.17 -17.30 1.74
C PHE A 608 -24.37 -15.88 1.23
N PHE A 609 -24.98 -15.03 2.02
CA PHE A 609 -25.18 -13.62 1.72
C PHE A 609 -24.79 -12.76 2.93
N ASP A 610 -24.48 -11.51 2.64
CA ASP A 610 -23.98 -10.55 3.64
C ASP A 610 -24.74 -9.23 3.49
N THR A 611 -25.46 -8.83 4.52
CA THR A 611 -26.31 -7.62 4.51
C THR A 611 -25.49 -6.35 4.35
N LEU A 612 -24.23 -6.32 4.80
CA LEU A 612 -23.31 -5.21 4.55
C LEU A 612 -23.05 -5.05 3.06
N LYS A 613 -22.73 -6.15 2.34
CA LYS A 613 -22.50 -6.12 0.89
C LYS A 613 -23.75 -5.68 0.13
N ILE A 614 -24.91 -6.20 0.53
CA ILE A 614 -26.18 -5.81 -0.05
C ILE A 614 -26.41 -4.31 0.14
N ALA A 615 -26.22 -3.80 1.36
CA ALA A 615 -26.37 -2.37 1.64
C ALA A 615 -25.39 -1.51 0.83
N LYS A 616 -24.13 -1.89 0.72
CA LYS A 616 -23.12 -1.19 -0.12
C LYS A 616 -23.53 -1.13 -1.60
N THR A 617 -24.23 -2.15 -2.08
CA THR A 617 -24.67 -2.20 -3.48
C THR A 617 -25.81 -1.22 -3.75
N PHE A 618 -26.81 -1.17 -2.87
CA PHE A 618 -28.00 -0.33 -3.07
C PHE A 618 -27.82 1.10 -2.59
N PHE A 619 -27.04 1.34 -1.54
CA PHE A 619 -26.90 2.66 -0.91
C PHE A 619 -25.48 3.18 -1.09
N LYS A 620 -25.39 4.34 -1.70
CA LYS A 620 -24.14 5.08 -1.86
C LYS A 620 -24.07 6.23 -0.87
N ALA A 621 -22.88 6.78 -0.65
CA ALA A 621 -22.67 7.93 0.22
C ALA A 621 -23.07 7.76 1.71
N GLU A 622 -23.22 6.52 2.19
CA GLU A 622 -23.40 6.28 3.63
C GLU A 622 -22.11 6.56 4.41
N LYS A 623 -22.27 7.00 5.65
CA LYS A 623 -21.13 7.27 6.54
C LYS A 623 -20.28 6.01 6.76
N ASN A 624 -20.94 4.90 7.05
CA ASN A 624 -20.43 3.54 7.08
C ASN A 624 -21.61 2.57 6.93
N TYR A 625 -21.32 1.26 6.93
CA TYR A 625 -22.34 0.22 6.77
C TYR A 625 -22.42 -0.70 7.99
N LYS A 626 -22.08 -0.19 9.19
CA LYS A 626 -22.24 -0.92 10.46
C LYS A 626 -23.69 -1.27 10.70
N LEU A 627 -23.94 -2.35 11.43
CA LEU A 627 -25.30 -2.77 11.79
C LEU A 627 -26.08 -1.64 12.46
N SER A 628 -25.44 -0.91 13.40
CA SER A 628 -26.02 0.25 14.07
C SER A 628 -26.44 1.37 13.10
N THR A 629 -25.61 1.68 12.11
CA THR A 629 -25.93 2.71 11.10
C THR A 629 -27.09 2.29 10.21
N LEU A 630 -27.16 1.00 9.84
CA LEU A 630 -28.28 0.49 9.07
C LEU A 630 -29.55 0.43 9.93
N CYS A 631 -29.43 0.12 11.22
CA CYS A 631 -30.56 0.20 12.18
C CYS A 631 -31.13 1.62 12.25
N GLU A 632 -30.27 2.64 12.39
CA GLU A 632 -30.71 4.04 12.36
C GLU A 632 -31.41 4.40 11.05
N LYS A 633 -30.79 4.00 9.91
CA LYS A 633 -31.34 4.28 8.58
C LYS A 633 -32.73 3.71 8.36
N PHE A 634 -32.97 2.50 8.82
CA PHE A 634 -34.21 1.77 8.60
C PHE A 634 -35.19 1.85 9.79
N GLY A 635 -34.87 2.57 10.87
CA GLY A 635 -35.69 2.67 12.06
C GLY A 635 -35.80 1.35 12.82
N VAL A 636 -34.81 0.47 12.73
CA VAL A 636 -34.75 -0.80 13.46
C VAL A 636 -34.13 -0.57 14.83
N ILE A 637 -34.84 -1.00 15.88
CA ILE A 637 -34.33 -0.87 17.26
C ILE A 637 -33.50 -2.10 17.57
N ASN A 638 -32.26 -1.87 18.01
CA ASN A 638 -31.31 -2.85 18.57
C ASN A 638 -30.90 -2.37 19.97
N GLU A 639 -31.60 -2.84 21.02
CA GLU A 639 -31.41 -2.37 22.38
C GLU A 639 -30.17 -2.95 23.09
N LEU A 640 -29.66 -4.08 22.61
CA LEU A 640 -28.56 -4.84 23.21
C LEU A 640 -27.47 -5.12 22.13
N ALA A 641 -26.90 -4.08 21.56
CA ALA A 641 -25.77 -4.23 20.63
C ALA A 641 -24.64 -5.05 21.27
N HIS A 642 -24.04 -5.96 20.52
CA HIS A 642 -23.04 -6.95 20.95
C HIS A 642 -23.61 -8.09 21.83
N ASP A 643 -24.89 -8.35 21.72
CA ASP A 643 -25.48 -9.64 22.02
C ASP A 643 -25.84 -10.33 20.71
N ALA A 644 -25.27 -11.49 20.43
CA ALA A 644 -25.42 -12.12 19.10
C ALA A 644 -26.90 -12.35 18.72
N PHE A 645 -27.77 -12.62 19.67
CA PHE A 645 -29.18 -12.83 19.35
C PHE A 645 -29.94 -11.52 19.03
N ALA A 646 -29.58 -10.41 19.70
CA ALA A 646 -30.11 -9.09 19.37
C ALA A 646 -29.62 -8.60 18.00
N ASP A 647 -28.34 -8.82 17.68
CA ASP A 647 -27.74 -8.46 16.39
C ASP A 647 -28.32 -9.30 15.24
N VAL A 648 -28.57 -10.61 15.45
CA VAL A 648 -29.27 -11.47 14.48
C VAL A 648 -30.69 -10.97 14.24
N THR A 649 -31.43 -10.58 15.28
CA THR A 649 -32.80 -10.09 15.15
C THR A 649 -32.84 -8.75 14.40
N ALA A 650 -31.85 -7.86 14.64
CA ALA A 650 -31.71 -6.62 13.90
C ALA A 650 -31.38 -6.89 12.42
N THR A 651 -30.46 -7.83 12.16
CA THR A 651 -30.04 -8.24 10.82
C THR A 651 -31.22 -8.83 10.04
N GLU A 652 -32.06 -9.67 10.68
CA GLU A 652 -33.29 -10.22 10.09
C GLU A 652 -34.24 -9.11 9.64
N LYS A 653 -34.54 -8.14 10.52
CA LYS A 653 -35.41 -7.02 10.19
C LYS A 653 -34.90 -6.17 9.05
N ILE A 654 -33.62 -5.85 9.06
CA ILE A 654 -32.94 -5.11 7.97
C ILE A 654 -33.03 -5.90 6.67
N LEU A 655 -32.76 -7.21 6.71
CA LEU A 655 -32.82 -8.05 5.52
C LEU A 655 -34.23 -8.15 4.93
N LYS A 656 -35.26 -8.21 5.75
CA LYS A 656 -36.65 -8.15 5.28
C LYS A 656 -36.95 -6.85 4.54
N ILE A 657 -36.52 -5.71 5.08
CA ILE A 657 -36.67 -4.41 4.41
C ILE A 657 -35.92 -4.40 3.08
N LEU A 658 -34.67 -4.90 3.07
CA LEU A 658 -33.88 -4.98 1.86
C LEU A 658 -34.53 -5.87 0.78
N LEU A 659 -35.08 -7.02 1.19
CA LEU A 659 -35.80 -7.94 0.28
C LEU A 659 -37.06 -7.31 -0.30
N ASP A 660 -37.95 -6.79 0.54
CA ASP A 660 -39.27 -6.36 0.14
C ASP A 660 -39.25 -5.02 -0.60
N GLU A 661 -38.39 -4.08 -0.21
CA GLU A 661 -38.37 -2.73 -0.77
C GLU A 661 -37.35 -2.52 -1.88
N TYR A 662 -36.26 -3.31 -1.93
CA TYR A 662 -35.12 -3.06 -2.85
C TYR A 662 -34.81 -4.26 -3.75
N ILE A 663 -34.57 -5.45 -3.20
CA ILE A 663 -34.06 -6.59 -3.95
C ILE A 663 -35.13 -7.16 -4.89
N ILE A 664 -36.32 -7.47 -4.36
CA ILE A 664 -37.39 -8.09 -5.15
C ILE A 664 -37.95 -7.11 -6.20
N PRO A 665 -38.23 -5.84 -5.89
CA PRO A 665 -38.74 -4.90 -6.88
C PRO A 665 -37.80 -4.63 -8.05
N SER A 666 -36.50 -4.71 -7.84
CA SER A 666 -35.47 -4.43 -8.89
C SER A 666 -35.01 -5.66 -9.67
N ALA A 667 -35.51 -6.86 -9.37
CA ALA A 667 -35.06 -8.11 -9.98
C ALA A 667 -35.13 -8.12 -11.51
N ALA A 668 -36.24 -7.62 -12.10
CA ALA A 668 -36.39 -7.57 -13.55
C ALA A 668 -35.34 -6.66 -14.23
N VAL A 669 -34.95 -5.56 -13.59
CA VAL A 669 -33.92 -4.65 -14.09
C VAL A 669 -32.56 -5.36 -14.06
N ARG A 670 -32.21 -6.02 -12.94
CA ARG A 670 -30.96 -6.78 -12.84
C ARG A 670 -30.85 -7.84 -13.92
N GLN A 671 -31.91 -8.64 -14.12
CA GLN A 671 -31.94 -9.67 -15.17
C GLN A 671 -31.70 -9.07 -16.56
N SER A 672 -32.36 -7.95 -16.89
CA SER A 672 -32.19 -7.31 -18.19
C SER A 672 -30.74 -6.82 -18.43
N VAL A 673 -30.10 -6.28 -17.40
CA VAL A 673 -28.70 -5.83 -17.44
C VAL A 673 -27.76 -7.03 -17.67
N ILE A 674 -27.94 -8.14 -16.95
CA ILE A 674 -27.12 -9.34 -17.10
C ILE A 674 -27.28 -9.95 -18.50
N ILE A 675 -28.52 -10.05 -18.99
CA ILE A 675 -28.80 -10.58 -20.33
C ILE A 675 -28.14 -9.72 -21.41
N ALA A 676 -28.25 -8.40 -21.32
CA ALA A 676 -27.68 -7.46 -22.30
C ALA A 676 -26.14 -7.52 -22.37
N ASN A 677 -25.49 -7.90 -21.29
CA ASN A 677 -24.04 -7.95 -21.18
C ASN A 677 -23.44 -9.37 -21.18
N ARG A 678 -24.25 -10.41 -21.30
CA ARG A 678 -23.85 -11.81 -21.16
C ARG A 678 -22.74 -12.23 -22.13
N GLU A 679 -22.85 -11.87 -23.41
CA GLU A 679 -21.88 -12.28 -24.44
C GLU A 679 -20.50 -11.68 -24.20
N ALA A 680 -20.43 -10.50 -23.60
CA ALA A 680 -19.19 -9.81 -23.34
C ALA A 680 -18.49 -10.31 -22.07
N PHE A 681 -19.24 -10.57 -20.99
CA PHE A 681 -18.67 -10.81 -19.66
C PHE A 681 -18.64 -12.27 -19.23
N LYS A 682 -19.53 -13.15 -19.77
CA LYS A 682 -19.49 -14.56 -19.39
C LYS A 682 -18.15 -15.23 -19.69
N PRO A 683 -17.49 -15.01 -20.85
CA PRO A 683 -16.13 -15.55 -21.08
C PRO A 683 -15.12 -15.04 -20.05
N LEU A 684 -15.19 -13.74 -19.71
CA LEU A 684 -14.32 -13.17 -18.67
C LEU A 684 -14.58 -13.80 -17.29
N CYS A 685 -15.84 -14.03 -16.93
CA CYS A 685 -16.22 -14.73 -15.70
C CYS A 685 -15.59 -16.13 -15.65
N ASP A 686 -15.74 -16.91 -16.72
CA ASP A 686 -15.19 -18.28 -16.80
C ASP A 686 -13.66 -18.27 -16.66
N ASP A 687 -12.98 -17.32 -17.32
CA ASP A 687 -11.54 -17.17 -17.28
C ASP A 687 -11.04 -16.77 -15.88
N VAL A 688 -11.62 -15.71 -15.27
CA VAL A 688 -11.21 -15.25 -13.94
C VAL A 688 -11.41 -16.33 -12.88
N ASN A 689 -12.52 -17.09 -12.96
CA ASN A 689 -12.76 -18.20 -12.03
C ASN A 689 -11.77 -19.37 -12.26
N ARG A 690 -11.33 -19.61 -13.50
CA ARG A 690 -10.26 -20.58 -13.79
C ARG A 690 -8.93 -20.12 -13.18
N PHE A 691 -8.52 -18.87 -13.40
CA PHE A 691 -7.30 -18.31 -12.82
C PHE A 691 -7.34 -18.35 -11.27
N LYS A 692 -8.50 -18.05 -10.69
CA LYS A 692 -8.72 -18.17 -9.25
C LYS A 692 -8.47 -19.60 -8.75
N ALA A 693 -9.02 -20.59 -9.44
CA ALA A 693 -8.82 -22.00 -9.07
C ALA A 693 -7.36 -22.45 -9.21
N GLU A 694 -6.58 -21.90 -10.14
CA GLU A 694 -5.14 -22.14 -10.26
C GLU A 694 -4.39 -21.55 -9.07
N ILE A 695 -4.70 -20.29 -8.70
CA ILE A 695 -4.11 -19.62 -7.53
C ILE A 695 -4.44 -20.37 -6.24
N GLU A 696 -5.68 -20.82 -6.05
CA GLU A 696 -6.08 -21.61 -4.88
C GLU A 696 -5.30 -22.93 -4.73
N ARG A 697 -4.83 -23.49 -5.84
CA ARG A 697 -3.94 -24.68 -5.84
C ARG A 697 -2.45 -24.33 -5.73
N GLY A 698 -2.10 -23.05 -5.61
CA GLY A 698 -0.70 -22.60 -5.60
C GLY A 698 -0.03 -22.60 -6.99
N ASP A 699 -0.76 -22.70 -8.09
CA ASP A 699 -0.19 -22.67 -9.44
C ASP A 699 -0.15 -21.26 -10.03
N ILE A 700 0.71 -20.43 -9.47
CA ILE A 700 0.89 -19.03 -9.92
C ILE A 700 1.44 -18.97 -11.35
N ARG A 701 2.31 -19.91 -11.71
CA ARG A 701 2.85 -19.99 -13.08
C ARG A 701 1.76 -20.31 -14.10
N GLY A 702 0.89 -21.25 -13.79
CA GLY A 702 -0.27 -21.60 -14.62
C GLY A 702 -1.16 -20.39 -14.84
N ALA A 703 -1.56 -19.71 -13.76
CA ALA A 703 -2.41 -18.53 -13.83
C ALA A 703 -1.81 -17.42 -14.72
N ILE A 704 -0.52 -17.08 -14.59
CA ILE A 704 0.15 -16.08 -15.43
C ILE A 704 0.18 -16.53 -16.90
N THR A 705 0.47 -17.81 -17.16
CA THR A 705 0.54 -18.35 -18.52
C THR A 705 -0.84 -18.33 -19.20
N ASP A 706 -1.88 -18.69 -18.45
CA ASP A 706 -3.26 -18.71 -18.95
C ASP A 706 -3.79 -17.30 -19.21
N ILE A 707 -3.50 -16.34 -18.32
CA ILE A 707 -3.81 -14.93 -18.55
C ILE A 707 -3.12 -14.42 -19.83
N ALA A 708 -1.82 -14.71 -19.98
CA ALA A 708 -1.04 -14.28 -21.15
C ALA A 708 -1.64 -14.81 -22.46
N SER A 709 -2.03 -16.09 -22.48
CA SER A 709 -2.55 -16.76 -23.68
C SER A 709 -3.99 -16.34 -23.98
N SER A 710 -4.89 -16.37 -22.99
CA SER A 710 -6.32 -16.07 -23.17
C SER A 710 -6.56 -14.65 -23.70
N TYR A 711 -5.73 -13.69 -23.26
CA TYR A 711 -5.89 -12.28 -23.64
C TYR A 711 -4.81 -11.74 -24.55
N SER A 712 -3.96 -12.62 -25.10
CA SER A 712 -2.86 -12.24 -25.99
C SER A 712 -2.03 -11.08 -25.46
N LEU A 713 -1.71 -11.13 -24.15
CA LEU A 713 -0.93 -10.08 -23.49
C LEU A 713 0.49 -10.03 -24.06
N ILE A 714 1.02 -11.20 -24.42
CA ILE A 714 2.32 -11.39 -25.01
C ILE A 714 2.14 -12.15 -26.32
N LYS A 715 2.64 -11.55 -27.40
CA LYS A 715 2.65 -12.16 -28.74
C LYS A 715 4.07 -12.55 -29.14
N PRO A 716 4.25 -13.44 -30.11
CA PRO A 716 5.59 -13.80 -30.61
C PRO A 716 6.38 -12.61 -31.14
N ASP A 717 5.71 -11.61 -31.69
CA ASP A 717 6.27 -10.35 -32.21
C ASP A 717 6.33 -9.21 -31.16
N SER A 718 5.90 -9.46 -29.92
CA SER A 718 6.03 -8.48 -28.83
C SER A 718 7.50 -8.17 -28.55
N PRO A 719 7.82 -6.93 -28.10
CA PRO A 719 9.17 -6.58 -27.67
C PRO A 719 9.73 -7.61 -26.68
N VAL A 720 11.04 -7.87 -26.73
CA VAL A 720 11.70 -8.83 -25.82
C VAL A 720 11.43 -8.47 -24.37
N GLU A 721 11.43 -7.18 -24.04
CA GLU A 721 11.17 -6.65 -22.70
C GLU A 721 9.76 -6.99 -22.20
N ASP A 722 8.75 -7.03 -23.07
CA ASP A 722 7.38 -7.44 -22.70
C ASP A 722 7.29 -8.94 -22.50
N ARG A 723 7.99 -9.73 -23.29
CA ARG A 723 8.04 -11.20 -23.14
C ARG A 723 8.73 -11.62 -21.86
N GLU A 724 9.79 -10.92 -21.48
CA GLU A 724 10.47 -11.14 -20.19
C GLU A 724 9.59 -10.74 -19.00
N SER A 725 8.70 -9.75 -19.17
CA SER A 725 7.88 -9.22 -18.08
C SER A 725 6.96 -10.26 -17.43
N ALA A 726 6.45 -11.26 -18.16
CA ALA A 726 5.64 -12.33 -17.57
C ALA A 726 6.47 -13.24 -16.67
N ASN A 727 7.69 -13.59 -17.11
CA ASN A 727 8.60 -14.39 -16.28
C ASN A 727 9.09 -13.62 -15.05
N ASP A 728 9.39 -12.33 -15.19
CA ASP A 728 9.79 -11.48 -14.08
C ASP A 728 8.67 -11.33 -13.07
N LEU A 729 7.41 -11.19 -13.54
CA LEU A 729 6.24 -11.15 -12.69
C LEU A 729 6.07 -12.49 -11.94
N TYR A 730 6.20 -13.63 -12.62
CA TYR A 730 6.16 -14.93 -11.96
C TYR A 730 7.24 -15.05 -10.88
N VAL A 731 8.48 -14.66 -11.17
CA VAL A 731 9.57 -14.69 -10.18
C VAL A 731 9.26 -13.82 -8.96
N ALA A 732 8.58 -12.69 -9.15
CA ALA A 732 8.14 -11.83 -8.05
C ALA A 732 7.02 -12.45 -7.22
N LEU A 733 6.11 -13.21 -7.83
CA LEU A 733 4.92 -13.76 -7.18
C LEU A 733 5.08 -15.21 -6.68
N ARG A 734 6.14 -15.92 -7.07
CA ARG A 734 6.32 -17.35 -6.76
C ARG A 734 6.33 -17.70 -5.26
N CYS A 735 6.60 -16.73 -4.37
CA CYS A 735 6.56 -16.97 -2.92
C CYS A 735 5.16 -17.37 -2.43
N VAL A 736 4.12 -17.03 -3.18
CA VAL A 736 2.72 -17.37 -2.90
C VAL A 736 2.47 -18.88 -3.03
N GLU A 737 3.21 -19.59 -3.91
CA GLU A 737 2.98 -21.00 -4.23
C GLU A 737 3.11 -21.95 -3.02
N ASN A 738 3.94 -21.59 -2.04
CA ASN A 738 4.24 -22.42 -0.87
C ASN A 738 3.57 -21.95 0.42
N THR A 739 2.53 -21.10 0.32
CA THR A 739 1.80 -20.61 1.49
C THR A 739 0.59 -21.52 1.81
N GLU A 740 0.14 -21.51 3.05
CA GLU A 740 -1.07 -22.24 3.45
C GLU A 740 -2.35 -21.69 2.82
N ASN A 741 -2.38 -20.38 2.53
CA ASN A 741 -3.49 -19.70 1.88
C ASN A 741 -2.99 -18.84 0.72
N PRO A 742 -2.80 -19.41 -0.48
CA PRO A 742 -2.28 -18.68 -1.64
C PRO A 742 -3.09 -17.45 -2.05
N PRO A 743 -4.45 -17.44 -2.04
CA PRO A 743 -5.21 -16.24 -2.34
C PRO A 743 -4.95 -15.07 -1.39
N ASP A 744 -4.83 -15.34 -0.09
CA ASP A 744 -4.55 -14.31 0.91
C ASP A 744 -3.12 -13.77 0.77
N ALA A 745 -2.15 -14.65 0.60
CA ALA A 745 -0.76 -14.27 0.33
C ALA A 745 -0.62 -13.45 -0.96
N LEU A 746 -1.38 -13.79 -2.01
CA LEU A 746 -1.42 -13.01 -3.23
C LEU A 746 -2.02 -11.62 -2.99
N SER A 747 -3.11 -11.53 -2.24
CA SER A 747 -3.73 -10.25 -1.88
C SER A 747 -2.76 -9.32 -1.16
N GLU A 748 -2.06 -9.82 -0.16
CA GLU A 748 -1.05 -9.07 0.59
C GLU A 748 0.12 -8.65 -0.31
N LEU A 749 0.57 -9.53 -1.19
CA LEU A 749 1.64 -9.21 -2.12
C LEU A 749 1.23 -8.16 -3.15
N LEU A 750 0.00 -8.24 -3.68
CA LEU A 750 -0.55 -7.23 -4.60
C LEU A 750 -0.72 -5.86 -3.93
N ALA A 751 -1.11 -5.83 -2.65
CA ALA A 751 -1.14 -4.61 -1.86
C ALA A 751 0.27 -4.04 -1.68
N ASN A 752 1.25 -4.86 -1.33
CA ASN A 752 2.66 -4.45 -1.23
C ASN A 752 3.22 -3.95 -2.56
N VAL A 753 2.86 -4.56 -3.68
CA VAL A 753 3.22 -4.09 -5.04
C VAL A 753 2.65 -2.70 -5.31
N ALA A 754 1.39 -2.45 -4.94
CA ALA A 754 0.78 -1.14 -5.09
C ALA A 754 1.46 -0.09 -4.20
N LEU A 755 1.75 -0.44 -2.95
CA LEU A 755 2.41 0.41 -1.96
C LEU A 755 3.88 0.73 -2.31
N SER A 756 4.55 -0.17 -3.01
CA SER A 756 5.96 -0.04 -3.37
C SER A 756 6.19 0.76 -4.65
N GLY A 757 5.70 1.96 -4.72
CA GLY A 757 5.83 2.85 -5.90
C GLY A 757 7.26 3.07 -6.43
N SER A 758 8.29 2.47 -5.80
CA SER A 758 9.70 2.56 -6.18
C SER A 758 10.53 1.36 -5.73
N GLN A 759 10.05 0.12 -5.90
CA GLN A 759 10.91 -1.07 -5.63
C GLN A 759 11.99 -1.25 -6.69
N MET A 760 12.88 -0.28 -6.77
CA MET A 760 14.02 -0.34 -7.67
C MET A 760 15.08 -1.32 -7.26
N ASP A 761 15.25 -1.50 -5.97
CA ASP A 761 16.37 -2.24 -5.40
C ASP A 761 16.31 -3.74 -5.70
N LEU A 762 15.09 -4.32 -5.72
CA LEU A 762 14.89 -5.72 -6.11
C LEU A 762 15.12 -5.93 -7.62
N VAL A 763 14.82 -4.93 -8.43
CA VAL A 763 14.98 -4.97 -9.88
C VAL A 763 16.44 -4.74 -10.27
N ILE A 764 17.14 -3.81 -9.61
CA ILE A 764 18.56 -3.50 -9.89
C ILE A 764 19.43 -4.75 -9.71
N LYS A 765 19.30 -5.47 -8.61
CA LYS A 765 20.11 -6.68 -8.33
C LYS A 765 19.86 -7.83 -9.30
N LYS A 766 18.65 -7.91 -9.89
CA LYS A 766 18.25 -8.98 -10.81
C LYS A 766 18.61 -8.72 -12.26
N LEU A 767 18.71 -7.44 -12.69
CA LEU A 767 18.81 -7.09 -14.11
C LEU A 767 20.20 -7.19 -14.72
N LYS A 768 21.27 -7.38 -13.98
CA LYS A 768 22.67 -7.35 -14.47
C LYS A 768 22.97 -6.16 -15.39
N LYS A 769 22.41 -4.99 -15.08
CA LYS A 769 22.52 -3.74 -15.81
C LYS A 769 23.09 -2.66 -14.89
N VAL A 770 23.77 -1.66 -15.45
CA VAL A 770 24.29 -0.51 -14.69
C VAL A 770 23.13 0.43 -14.35
N PRO A 771 22.82 0.68 -13.07
CA PRO A 771 21.71 1.55 -12.68
C PRO A 771 22.04 3.04 -12.88
N LEU A 772 21.08 3.77 -13.49
CA LEU A 772 21.00 5.23 -13.52
C LEU A 772 19.81 5.66 -12.68
N ILE A 773 20.04 6.18 -11.50
CA ILE A 773 19.00 6.51 -10.53
C ILE A 773 19.19 7.91 -9.95
N THR A 774 18.10 8.55 -9.52
CA THR A 774 18.26 9.83 -8.81
C THR A 774 18.78 9.59 -7.40
N VAL A 775 19.36 10.64 -6.79
CA VAL A 775 19.79 10.57 -5.39
C VAL A 775 18.64 10.14 -4.45
N HIS A 776 17.40 10.61 -4.68
CA HIS A 776 16.25 10.18 -3.90
C HIS A 776 15.98 8.68 -4.01
N GLN A 777 16.12 8.13 -5.21
CA GLN A 777 15.93 6.71 -5.48
C GLN A 777 17.07 5.84 -4.94
N SER A 778 18.24 6.42 -4.71
CA SER A 778 19.38 5.72 -4.14
C SER A 778 19.35 5.60 -2.61
N LYS A 779 18.39 6.24 -1.97
CA LYS A 779 18.24 6.16 -0.51
C LYS A 779 17.97 4.72 -0.09
N GLY A 780 18.69 4.22 0.91
CA GLY A 780 18.68 2.81 1.30
C GLY A 780 19.60 1.90 0.44
N CYS A 781 20.04 2.36 -0.77
CA CYS A 781 21.01 1.61 -1.58
C CYS A 781 22.45 1.96 -1.23
N GLU A 782 23.33 1.05 -1.58
CA GLU A 782 24.79 1.25 -1.49
C GLU A 782 25.49 0.49 -2.60
N PHE A 783 26.53 1.11 -3.15
CA PHE A 783 27.28 0.59 -4.29
C PHE A 783 28.78 0.65 -4.00
N ASP A 784 29.54 -0.24 -4.62
CA ASP A 784 31.00 -0.20 -4.46
C ASP A 784 31.57 1.10 -5.03
N GLU A 785 31.10 1.49 -6.22
CA GLU A 785 31.47 2.77 -6.83
C GLU A 785 30.21 3.57 -7.23
N VAL A 786 30.29 4.86 -7.03
CA VAL A 786 29.23 5.81 -7.38
C VAL A 786 29.80 6.88 -8.30
N ILE A 787 29.12 7.12 -9.41
CA ILE A 787 29.37 8.26 -10.29
C ILE A 787 28.21 9.24 -10.13
N PHE A 788 28.48 10.37 -9.47
CA PHE A 788 27.50 11.44 -9.30
C PHE A 788 27.65 12.45 -10.43
N ALA A 789 26.74 12.38 -11.40
CA ALA A 789 26.77 13.14 -12.64
C ALA A 789 25.97 14.45 -12.57
N GLY A 790 26.45 15.47 -13.28
CA GLY A 790 25.78 16.76 -13.39
C GLY A 790 25.88 17.62 -12.15
N ALA A 791 26.96 17.52 -11.37
CA ALA A 791 27.19 18.34 -10.19
C ALA A 791 27.54 19.80 -10.55
N SER A 792 26.65 20.47 -11.26
CA SER A 792 26.80 21.84 -11.73
C SER A 792 25.71 22.75 -11.15
N GLU A 793 25.99 24.04 -11.16
CA GLU A 793 25.04 25.07 -10.75
C GLU A 793 23.71 24.96 -11.51
N ASN A 794 22.57 25.16 -10.82
CA ASN A 794 21.19 25.00 -11.28
C ASN A 794 20.75 23.56 -11.63
N GLU A 795 21.61 22.57 -11.46
CA GLU A 795 21.22 21.16 -11.37
C GLU A 795 21.22 20.71 -9.90
N ILE A 796 22.29 21.02 -9.13
CA ILE A 796 22.34 20.87 -7.68
C ILE A 796 23.17 22.03 -7.05
N PRO A 797 22.56 22.94 -6.24
CA PRO A 797 21.14 23.04 -5.97
C PRO A 797 20.32 23.31 -7.24
N SER A 798 19.06 22.80 -7.24
CA SER A 798 18.14 23.05 -8.34
C SER A 798 17.75 24.54 -8.44
N TYR A 799 17.44 25.01 -9.65
CA TYR A 799 17.02 26.40 -9.84
C TYR A 799 15.84 26.82 -8.95
N PRO A 800 14.77 25.99 -8.76
CA PRO A 800 13.67 26.36 -7.86
C PRO A 800 14.12 26.55 -6.40
N ALA A 801 14.98 25.70 -5.88
CA ALA A 801 15.49 25.80 -4.51
C ALA A 801 16.30 27.07 -4.30
N ARG A 802 17.17 27.42 -5.27
CA ARG A 802 17.90 28.69 -5.25
C ARG A 802 16.98 29.90 -5.31
N ALA A 803 15.96 29.84 -6.15
CA ALA A 803 15.01 30.94 -6.32
C ALA A 803 14.15 31.17 -5.07
N SER A 804 13.86 30.11 -4.30
CA SER A 804 13.13 30.21 -3.03
C SER A 804 14.00 30.69 -1.86
N GLY A 805 15.32 30.56 -1.97
CA GLY A 805 16.27 30.86 -0.89
C GLY A 805 16.37 29.77 0.17
N ASP A 806 15.63 28.67 0.06
CA ASP A 806 15.74 27.49 0.93
C ASP A 806 16.41 26.35 0.20
N GLU A 807 17.67 26.11 0.51
CA GLU A 807 18.49 25.05 -0.04
C GLU A 807 18.69 23.88 0.95
N THR A 808 17.99 23.86 2.05
CA THR A 808 18.20 22.87 3.14
C THR A 808 18.03 21.44 2.65
N GLU A 809 16.97 21.17 1.88
CA GLU A 809 16.73 19.84 1.30
C GLU A 809 17.80 19.49 0.25
N GLU A 810 18.19 20.42 -0.60
CA GLU A 810 19.24 20.21 -1.62
C GLU A 810 20.59 19.87 -1.01
N LYS A 811 20.95 20.50 0.10
CA LYS A 811 22.15 20.16 0.89
C LYS A 811 22.10 18.74 1.42
N ARG A 812 20.94 18.31 1.93
CA ARG A 812 20.73 16.92 2.38
C ARG A 812 20.77 15.93 1.22
N VAL A 813 20.21 16.27 0.06
CA VAL A 813 20.32 15.45 -1.16
C VAL A 813 21.77 15.24 -1.56
N PHE A 814 22.59 16.29 -1.52
CA PHE A 814 24.03 16.16 -1.83
C PHE A 814 24.75 15.29 -0.80
N TYR A 815 24.45 15.44 0.49
CA TYR A 815 24.97 14.56 1.55
C TYR A 815 24.60 13.09 1.32
N VAL A 816 23.35 12.81 0.94
CA VAL A 816 22.94 11.44 0.60
C VAL A 816 23.77 10.90 -0.54
N ALA A 817 24.05 11.69 -1.59
CA ALA A 817 24.88 11.26 -2.70
C ALA A 817 26.32 10.90 -2.25
N LEU A 818 26.92 11.69 -1.35
CA LEU A 818 28.26 11.42 -0.81
C LEU A 818 28.33 10.09 -0.03
N THR A 819 27.23 9.66 0.60
CA THR A 819 27.20 8.51 1.50
C THR A 819 26.75 7.21 0.84
N ARG A 820 26.55 7.17 -0.50
CA ARG A 820 26.13 5.95 -1.22
C ARG A 820 27.27 5.05 -1.65
N ALA A 821 28.49 5.60 -1.78
CA ALA A 821 29.67 4.86 -2.16
C ALA A 821 30.31 4.10 -0.98
N LYS A 822 30.71 2.85 -1.21
CA LYS A 822 31.52 2.06 -0.27
C LYS A 822 32.99 2.33 -0.43
N ARG A 823 33.50 2.34 -1.68
CA ARG A 823 34.91 2.42 -2.02
C ARG A 823 35.27 3.72 -2.72
N LYS A 824 34.60 4.04 -3.84
CA LYS A 824 34.97 5.16 -4.69
C LYS A 824 33.76 6.03 -5.06
N LEU A 825 33.97 7.34 -4.94
CA LEU A 825 33.02 8.35 -5.43
C LEU A 825 33.68 9.18 -6.52
N ILE A 826 33.03 9.25 -7.67
CA ILE A 826 33.45 10.10 -8.79
C ILE A 826 32.33 11.13 -8.99
N ILE A 827 32.69 12.41 -8.96
CA ILE A 827 31.73 13.50 -9.18
C ILE A 827 32.07 14.14 -10.53
N THR A 828 31.09 14.24 -11.43
CA THR A 828 31.31 14.84 -12.74
C THR A 828 30.43 16.09 -12.92
N TYR A 829 30.97 17.09 -13.62
CA TYR A 829 30.18 18.24 -14.01
C TYR A 829 30.60 18.78 -15.40
N PRO A 830 29.61 19.11 -16.28
CA PRO A 830 29.88 19.78 -17.55
C PRO A 830 30.13 21.28 -17.34
N SER A 831 31.17 21.82 -17.92
CA SER A 831 31.47 23.25 -17.86
C SER A 831 30.66 24.09 -18.85
N LYS A 832 29.99 23.43 -19.80
CA LYS A 832 29.15 24.08 -20.79
C LYS A 832 27.87 23.28 -21.00
N LYS A 833 26.78 24.01 -21.32
CA LYS A 833 25.53 23.44 -21.80
C LYS A 833 25.24 23.92 -23.20
N ILE A 834 24.96 23.00 -24.10
CA ILE A 834 24.66 23.28 -25.50
C ILE A 834 23.16 23.24 -25.73
N TYR A 835 22.57 24.35 -26.18
CA TYR A 835 21.18 24.45 -26.60
C TYR A 835 21.10 24.87 -28.07
N GLY A 836 20.87 23.92 -28.97
CA GLY A 836 20.91 24.18 -30.41
C GLY A 836 22.31 24.61 -30.84
N GLN A 837 22.47 25.87 -31.25
CA GLN A 837 23.76 26.48 -31.62
C GLN A 837 24.37 27.35 -30.51
N ASN A 838 23.67 27.52 -29.38
CA ASN A 838 24.15 28.36 -28.30
C ASN A 838 24.83 27.55 -27.21
N GLU A 839 26.02 28.04 -26.78
CA GLU A 839 26.76 27.50 -25.64
C GLU A 839 26.55 28.41 -24.41
N TYR A 840 26.28 27.81 -23.28
CA TYR A 840 26.16 28.50 -21.99
C TYR A 840 27.18 27.92 -21.02
N GLU A 841 28.01 28.77 -20.43
CA GLU A 841 28.95 28.35 -19.39
C GLU A 841 28.18 27.89 -18.13
N ARG A 842 28.72 26.89 -17.45
CA ARG A 842 28.23 26.37 -16.18
C ARG A 842 29.34 26.32 -15.16
N ALA A 843 29.07 26.88 -13.99
CA ALA A 843 29.90 26.70 -12.82
C ALA A 843 29.68 25.32 -12.19
N PRO A 844 30.69 24.75 -11.50
CA PRO A 844 30.48 23.61 -10.65
C PRO A 844 29.44 23.91 -9.55
N SER A 845 28.89 22.88 -8.97
CA SER A 845 27.99 23.02 -7.80
C SER A 845 28.75 23.71 -6.65
N PRO A 846 28.18 24.75 -6.01
CA PRO A 846 28.79 25.38 -4.83
C PRO A 846 28.95 24.41 -3.65
N TYR A 847 28.27 23.29 -3.66
CA TYR A 847 28.37 22.27 -2.61
C TYR A 847 29.66 21.46 -2.70
N LEU A 848 30.40 21.51 -3.82
CA LEU A 848 31.72 20.91 -3.92
C LEU A 848 32.74 21.61 -2.99
N ASP A 849 32.57 22.91 -2.76
CA ASP A 849 33.45 23.70 -1.85
C ASP A 849 33.27 23.30 -0.37
N TYR A 850 32.21 22.53 -0.04
CA TYR A 850 32.02 22.00 1.31
C TYR A 850 32.79 20.70 1.58
N ILE A 851 33.32 20.07 0.55
CA ILE A 851 34.16 18.87 0.66
C ILE A 851 35.59 19.30 1.01
N PRO A 852 36.23 18.78 2.07
CA PRO A 852 37.61 19.14 2.40
C PRO A 852 38.59 18.77 1.29
N ASP A 853 39.50 19.68 0.94
CA ASP A 853 40.50 19.51 -0.14
C ASP A 853 41.35 18.23 -0.01
N ASN A 854 41.69 17.86 1.23
CA ASN A 854 42.48 16.65 1.51
C ASN A 854 41.75 15.36 1.16
N CYS A 855 40.43 15.40 0.96
CA CYS A 855 39.60 14.26 0.55
C CYS A 855 39.42 14.15 -0.98
N ILE A 856 39.90 15.11 -1.76
CA ILE A 856 39.75 15.19 -3.21
C ILE A 856 41.11 14.89 -3.89
N GLU A 857 41.04 14.23 -5.06
CA GLU A 857 42.22 14.02 -5.96
C GLU A 857 42.00 14.66 -7.33
#